data_944d3203352eba9e902669ef7144b388
#
_entry.id   944d3203352eba9e902669ef7144b388
#
_cell.length_a   1.000
_cell.length_b   1.000
_cell.length_c   1.000
_cell.angle_alpha   90.00
_cell.angle_beta   90.00
_cell.angle_gamma   90.00
#
_symmetry.space_group_name_H-M   'P 1'
#
loop_
_entity.id
_entity.type
_entity.pdbx_description
1 polymer ?
#
loop_
_entity_poly.entity_id
_entity_poly.type
_entity_poly.pdbx_seq_one_letter_code
_entity_poly.pdbx_strand_id
1 'polypeptide(L)'
;AYCDRIRGERADNLELAIVAYNLSLEVLTREAFPEYWARTQNNLGYAYTNRIRGKREDNLELAIAAYNLSLEVYTRDAFPEDWARSQNNLGTAYDQRIREERADNLELAIAAYNLSLEVYTREAFPEYWARSQNNLGEAYRNRILEERADNLELAITAFNLSLEVYTREAFPDKWAMTQNNLGEAYGNRIRGERADNLELAIVAYNLSLEVLTPTAFPIDCLRTGRNLGKTANSIEDWETAIKGYNLAIEAVENTLLQALNPQRQQEILSDAMDVYHGIVQSYLNLDQPDRALEYVERSKTRYLVQLLTDRDIYPKGNIPQTIITELDRLRRAIIGEEQQLAIQEQTRNRGVILTPDQQKQPILNDYTHLNKLKQELNQFIDREITKTKIDEDFILTQTVKPIPFQDILSLTDAETCLLQWYITSEKILAFVVSADGNINLWESSEDDRDKLTDLINNYLQLYYSQNGHQEWINQLSDLLQTFSDTLHINDILALIPNTCKRLIIIPYLFLHILPLHALPINDNQILQDKYDVQYAPSCQLFKITQQRQLNDLNSLFAIQNPQNNLLFTDLEVEIIKNLFVQSDILAKQNATEIAIKTHQNFPLANCIHFSCHGTFNRNKPLESALILTKEKTDQEDGYLRLGEIFELNFKNCRLVMLSACETGLIDLNSISDEYIGLPSGFLFAGSPSVVSSLWKVNDLSTAFLLIKFYETLPKNPQKGEIAVSLKNAQKWLQTLTLDQFEQELERFQLQLDKIINQLGGGKRPIFNESLKQIRQRQPYPFKNPYYWAGFIATGF
;
A
#
# COMPACT_ATOMS: atom_id res chain seq x y z
N ALA A 1 -34.79 12.99 11.37
CA ALA A 1 -33.98 13.06 12.63
C ALA A 1 -32.87 12.03 12.68
N TYR A 2 -33.18 10.69 12.67
CA TYR A 2 -32.10 9.70 12.71
C TYR A 2 -31.30 9.65 11.42
N CYS A 3 -31.91 9.75 10.25
CA CYS A 3 -31.18 9.80 8.97
C CYS A 3 -30.18 10.96 8.93
N ASP A 4 -30.43 12.03 9.67
CA ASP A 4 -29.64 13.27 9.66
C ASP A 4 -28.90 13.47 10.99
N ARG A 5 -28.91 12.43 11.84
CA ARG A 5 -28.25 12.48 13.13
C ARG A 5 -26.72 12.53 12.95
N ILE A 6 -26.10 13.54 13.55
CA ILE A 6 -24.67 13.79 13.48
C ILE A 6 -23.88 12.91 14.50
N ARG A 7 -24.53 12.52 15.64
CA ARG A 7 -23.88 11.72 16.67
C ARG A 7 -24.11 10.23 16.49
N GLY A 8 -23.09 9.41 16.69
CA GLY A 8 -23.09 7.96 16.57
C GLY A 8 -22.76 7.47 15.17
N GLU A 9 -22.55 6.16 15.01
CA GLU A 9 -22.21 5.52 13.75
C GLU A 9 -23.33 5.69 12.72
N ARG A 10 -22.99 6.08 11.47
CA ARG A 10 -23.96 6.27 10.40
C ARG A 10 -24.80 5.02 10.13
N ALA A 11 -24.13 3.87 10.09
CA ALA A 11 -24.81 2.60 9.91
C ALA A 11 -25.89 2.38 10.97
N ASP A 12 -25.56 2.65 12.25
CA ASP A 12 -26.51 2.54 13.37
C ASP A 12 -27.64 3.56 13.27
N ASN A 13 -27.32 4.79 12.89
CA ASN A 13 -28.30 5.84 12.72
C ASN A 13 -29.31 5.51 11.59
N LEU A 14 -28.85 4.92 10.49
CA LEU A 14 -29.72 4.47 9.41
C LEU A 14 -30.61 3.29 9.84
N GLU A 15 -30.06 2.34 10.58
CA GLU A 15 -30.86 1.24 11.17
C GLU A 15 -31.93 1.80 12.13
N LEU A 16 -31.55 2.75 13.01
CA LEU A 16 -32.52 3.40 13.89
C LEU A 16 -33.59 4.19 13.12
N ALA A 17 -33.23 4.84 12.02
CA ALA A 17 -34.18 5.50 11.14
C ALA A 17 -35.16 4.51 10.52
N ILE A 18 -34.66 3.41 9.98
CA ILE A 18 -35.47 2.33 9.39
C ILE A 18 -36.42 1.75 10.43
N VAL A 19 -35.92 1.45 11.64
CA VAL A 19 -36.77 0.96 12.74
C VAL A 19 -37.84 1.99 13.10
N ALA A 20 -37.49 3.26 13.26
CA ALA A 20 -38.44 4.32 13.62
C ALA A 20 -39.50 4.54 12.53
N TYR A 21 -39.13 4.45 11.23
CA TYR A 21 -40.12 4.54 10.14
C TYR A 21 -41.02 3.32 10.13
N ASN A 22 -40.51 2.12 10.32
CA ASN A 22 -41.34 0.91 10.40
C ASN A 22 -42.33 0.97 11.57
N LEU A 23 -41.90 1.37 12.78
CA LEU A 23 -42.79 1.56 13.94
C LEU A 23 -43.82 2.66 13.66
N SER A 24 -43.47 3.72 12.97
CA SER A 24 -44.38 4.78 12.56
C SER A 24 -45.48 4.23 11.63
N LEU A 25 -45.12 3.32 10.72
CA LEU A 25 -46.06 2.71 9.78
C LEU A 25 -47.05 1.74 10.44
N GLU A 26 -46.77 1.26 11.64
CA GLU A 26 -47.74 0.44 12.43
C GLU A 26 -48.94 1.29 12.88
N VAL A 27 -48.76 2.59 13.06
CA VAL A 27 -49.82 3.54 13.49
C VAL A 27 -50.33 4.37 12.32
N LEU A 28 -49.41 4.91 11.51
CA LEU A 28 -49.74 5.72 10.32
C LEU A 28 -50.08 4.77 9.19
N THR A 29 -51.30 4.23 9.17
CA THR A 29 -51.77 3.38 8.10
C THR A 29 -52.20 4.20 6.88
N ARG A 30 -52.22 3.57 5.71
CA ARG A 30 -52.65 4.20 4.46
C ARG A 30 -54.10 4.71 4.54
N GLU A 31 -54.96 3.98 5.22
CA GLU A 31 -56.37 4.28 5.37
C GLU A 31 -56.65 5.42 6.35
N ALA A 32 -55.89 5.47 7.47
CA ALA A 32 -56.15 6.43 8.55
C ALA A 32 -55.42 7.76 8.32
N PHE A 33 -54.17 7.67 7.78
CA PHE A 33 -53.28 8.81 7.62
C PHE A 33 -52.51 8.75 6.30
N PRO A 34 -53.21 8.79 5.13
CA PRO A 34 -52.59 8.52 3.82
C PRO A 34 -51.35 9.38 3.52
N GLU A 35 -51.43 10.70 3.78
CA GLU A 35 -50.33 11.65 3.52
C GLU A 35 -49.09 11.33 4.39
N TYR A 36 -49.28 11.13 5.71
CA TYR A 36 -48.19 10.79 6.62
C TYR A 36 -47.59 9.42 6.34
N TRP A 37 -48.44 8.47 5.93
CA TRP A 37 -48.01 7.15 5.50
C TRP A 37 -47.10 7.24 4.27
N ALA A 38 -47.55 7.96 3.24
CA ALA A 38 -46.77 8.13 2.01
C ALA A 38 -45.43 8.85 2.27
N ARG A 39 -45.45 9.90 3.11
CA ARG A 39 -44.24 10.59 3.54
C ARG A 39 -43.27 9.65 4.27
N THR A 40 -43.81 8.80 5.14
CA THR A 40 -43.00 7.83 5.86
C THR A 40 -42.43 6.77 4.91
N GLN A 41 -43.19 6.30 3.93
CA GLN A 41 -42.70 5.39 2.88
C GLN A 41 -41.57 6.04 2.03
N ASN A 42 -41.73 7.30 1.59
CA ASN A 42 -40.67 8.00 0.83
C ASN A 42 -39.39 8.14 1.67
N ASN A 43 -39.53 8.49 2.95
CA ASN A 43 -38.37 8.61 3.84
C ASN A 43 -37.72 7.26 4.15
N LEU A 44 -38.49 6.20 4.25
CA LEU A 44 -38.02 4.81 4.39
C LEU A 44 -37.27 4.36 3.13
N GLY A 45 -37.81 4.69 1.95
CA GLY A 45 -37.11 4.48 0.66
C GLY A 45 -35.74 5.16 0.65
N TYR A 46 -35.69 6.44 1.09
CA TYR A 46 -34.43 7.17 1.21
C TYR A 46 -33.45 6.50 2.21
N ALA A 47 -33.95 6.02 3.35
CA ALA A 47 -33.12 5.33 4.33
C ALA A 47 -32.55 4.02 3.76
N TYR A 48 -33.34 3.25 3.00
CA TYR A 48 -32.87 2.04 2.32
C TYR A 48 -31.88 2.34 1.19
N THR A 49 -32.12 3.37 0.38
CA THR A 49 -31.16 3.80 -0.68
C THR A 49 -29.77 4.09 -0.10
N ASN A 50 -29.70 4.58 1.15
CA ASN A 50 -28.46 4.94 1.82
C ASN A 50 -27.96 3.90 2.84
N ARG A 51 -28.69 2.77 3.00
CA ARG A 51 -28.37 1.76 4.02
C ARG A 51 -26.98 1.13 3.75
N ILE A 52 -26.16 1.10 4.80
CA ILE A 52 -24.81 0.54 4.77
C ILE A 52 -24.81 -0.96 5.10
N ARG A 53 -25.70 -1.39 6.02
CA ARG A 53 -25.81 -2.79 6.43
C ARG A 53 -26.66 -3.61 5.47
N GLY A 54 -26.39 -4.91 5.41
CA GLY A 54 -27.08 -5.82 4.49
C GLY A 54 -26.52 -5.75 3.07
N LYS A 55 -27.11 -6.53 2.16
CA LYS A 55 -26.71 -6.54 0.77
C LYS A 55 -27.23 -5.29 0.05
N ARG A 56 -26.39 -4.61 -0.69
CA ARG A 56 -26.73 -3.40 -1.44
C ARG A 56 -27.91 -3.62 -2.39
N GLU A 57 -27.91 -4.78 -3.09
CA GLU A 57 -28.98 -5.16 -4.00
C GLU A 57 -30.35 -5.24 -3.31
N ASP A 58 -30.41 -5.89 -2.12
CA ASP A 58 -31.67 -6.02 -1.35
C ASP A 58 -32.14 -4.66 -0.82
N ASN A 59 -31.20 -3.82 -0.39
CA ASN A 59 -31.55 -2.47 0.09
C ASN A 59 -32.16 -1.62 -1.01
N LEU A 60 -31.65 -1.71 -2.23
CA LEU A 60 -32.20 -0.95 -3.38
C LEU A 60 -33.60 -1.45 -3.78
N GLU A 61 -33.86 -2.76 -3.74
CA GLU A 61 -35.21 -3.29 -3.98
C GLU A 61 -36.20 -2.80 -2.91
N LEU A 62 -35.81 -2.79 -1.63
CA LEU A 62 -36.65 -2.25 -0.55
C LEU A 62 -36.90 -0.74 -0.74
N ALA A 63 -35.90 0.01 -1.20
CA ALA A 63 -36.05 1.43 -1.49
C ALA A 63 -37.06 1.67 -2.63
N ILE A 64 -36.93 0.93 -3.74
CA ILE A 64 -37.84 1.00 -4.90
C ILE A 64 -39.27 0.65 -4.48
N ALA A 65 -39.44 -0.40 -3.68
CA ALA A 65 -40.76 -0.78 -3.16
C ALA A 65 -41.40 0.32 -2.31
N ALA A 66 -40.61 0.91 -1.38
CA ALA A 66 -41.10 2.00 -0.54
C ALA A 66 -41.46 3.27 -1.31
N TYR A 67 -40.69 3.65 -2.33
CA TYR A 67 -41.01 4.77 -3.20
C TYR A 67 -42.30 4.51 -4.02
N ASN A 68 -42.46 3.31 -4.56
CA ASN A 68 -43.67 2.94 -5.28
C ASN A 68 -44.90 2.99 -4.36
N LEU A 69 -44.80 2.50 -3.12
CA LEU A 69 -45.87 2.63 -2.13
C LEU A 69 -46.24 4.09 -1.84
N SER A 70 -45.21 4.95 -1.69
CA SER A 70 -45.40 6.40 -1.51
C SER A 70 -46.21 7.01 -2.69
N LEU A 71 -45.88 6.60 -3.93
CA LEU A 71 -46.51 7.10 -5.15
C LEU A 71 -47.97 6.62 -5.33
N GLU A 72 -48.43 5.58 -4.59
CA GLU A 72 -49.83 5.20 -4.56
C GLU A 72 -50.73 6.26 -3.92
N VAL A 73 -50.17 7.13 -3.08
CA VAL A 73 -50.88 8.24 -2.41
C VAL A 73 -50.47 9.58 -2.99
N TYR A 74 -49.17 9.79 -3.14
CA TYR A 74 -48.64 10.98 -3.76
C TYR A 74 -48.86 10.90 -5.26
N THR A 75 -49.98 11.49 -5.70
CA THR A 75 -50.30 11.62 -7.12
C THR A 75 -49.94 13.04 -7.59
N ARG A 76 -49.72 13.17 -8.90
CA ARG A 76 -49.39 14.46 -9.52
C ARG A 76 -50.42 15.55 -9.22
N ASP A 77 -51.71 15.16 -9.21
CA ASP A 77 -52.80 16.10 -9.03
C ASP A 77 -53.02 16.49 -7.57
N ALA A 78 -52.88 15.55 -6.65
CA ALA A 78 -53.16 15.79 -5.24
C ALA A 78 -51.96 16.33 -4.44
N PHE A 79 -50.77 15.87 -4.76
CA PHE A 79 -49.50 16.20 -4.04
C PHE A 79 -48.35 16.40 -5.05
N PRO A 80 -48.40 17.39 -5.95
CA PRO A 80 -47.47 17.53 -7.07
C PRO A 80 -45.99 17.58 -6.63
N GLU A 81 -45.65 18.33 -5.60
CA GLU A 81 -44.30 18.46 -5.12
C GLU A 81 -43.77 17.15 -4.52
N ASP A 82 -44.57 16.50 -3.65
CA ASP A 82 -44.18 15.23 -3.02
C ASP A 82 -44.13 14.09 -4.05
N TRP A 83 -44.99 14.10 -5.04
CA TRP A 83 -44.97 13.18 -6.17
C TRP A 83 -43.69 13.35 -6.98
N ALA A 84 -43.33 14.57 -7.35
CA ALA A 84 -42.12 14.84 -8.12
C ALA A 84 -40.85 14.46 -7.34
N ARG A 85 -40.83 14.72 -6.02
CA ARG A 85 -39.74 14.32 -5.14
C ARG A 85 -39.58 12.78 -5.10
N SER A 86 -40.72 12.06 -4.95
CA SER A 86 -40.70 10.60 -4.91
C SER A 86 -40.28 10.02 -6.26
N GLN A 87 -40.70 10.62 -7.40
CA GLN A 87 -40.24 10.23 -8.73
C GLN A 87 -38.73 10.43 -8.90
N ASN A 88 -38.18 11.60 -8.51
CA ASN A 88 -36.72 11.81 -8.58
C ASN A 88 -35.93 10.82 -7.72
N ASN A 89 -36.41 10.53 -6.50
CA ASN A 89 -35.76 9.55 -5.62
C ASN A 89 -35.85 8.14 -6.17
N LEU A 90 -36.97 7.76 -6.75
CA LEU A 90 -37.16 6.49 -7.44
C LEU A 90 -36.24 6.35 -8.66
N GLY A 91 -36.08 7.43 -9.44
CA GLY A 91 -35.10 7.50 -10.52
C GLY A 91 -33.69 7.22 -10.05
N THR A 92 -33.27 7.83 -8.92
CA THR A 92 -31.96 7.57 -8.31
C THR A 92 -31.80 6.11 -7.86
N ALA A 93 -32.87 5.51 -7.31
CA ALA A 93 -32.82 4.11 -6.90
C ALA A 93 -32.72 3.15 -8.11
N TYR A 94 -33.41 3.45 -9.21
CA TYR A 94 -33.30 2.69 -10.46
C TYR A 94 -31.91 2.84 -11.11
N ASP A 95 -31.35 4.04 -11.12
CA ASP A 95 -30.00 4.24 -11.65
C ASP A 95 -28.95 3.43 -10.90
N GLN A 96 -29.13 3.23 -9.60
CA GLN A 96 -28.21 2.43 -8.76
C GLN A 96 -28.57 0.94 -8.66
N ARG A 97 -29.69 0.51 -9.25
CA ARG A 97 -30.20 -0.85 -9.14
C ARG A 97 -29.22 -1.87 -9.70
N ILE A 98 -28.97 -2.94 -8.93
CA ILE A 98 -28.02 -4.03 -9.27
C ILE A 98 -28.79 -5.20 -9.91
N ARG A 99 -30.00 -5.48 -9.45
CA ARG A 99 -30.88 -6.50 -10.04
C ARG A 99 -31.46 -6.01 -11.37
N GLU A 100 -31.88 -6.92 -12.19
CA GLU A 100 -32.38 -6.70 -13.54
C GLU A 100 -31.29 -6.18 -14.51
N GLU A 101 -31.68 -6.08 -15.78
CA GLU A 101 -30.75 -5.58 -16.79
C GLU A 101 -30.43 -4.10 -16.60
N ARG A 102 -29.15 -3.74 -16.66
CA ARG A 102 -28.68 -2.34 -16.47
C ARG A 102 -29.36 -1.38 -17.46
N ALA A 103 -29.62 -1.85 -18.70
CA ALA A 103 -30.29 -1.05 -19.73
C ALA A 103 -31.71 -0.68 -19.30
N ASP A 104 -32.50 -1.65 -18.83
CA ASP A 104 -33.86 -1.41 -18.38
C ASP A 104 -33.93 -0.52 -17.16
N ASN A 105 -33.02 -0.69 -16.23
CA ASN A 105 -32.89 0.16 -15.04
C ASN A 105 -32.64 1.64 -15.40
N LEU A 106 -31.81 1.90 -16.40
CA LEU A 106 -31.52 3.25 -16.88
C LEU A 106 -32.75 3.88 -17.57
N GLU A 107 -33.53 3.12 -18.35
CA GLU A 107 -34.77 3.62 -18.94
C GLU A 107 -35.79 3.96 -17.86
N LEU A 108 -35.95 3.14 -16.82
CA LEU A 108 -36.80 3.43 -15.69
C LEU A 108 -36.36 4.69 -14.93
N ALA A 109 -35.05 4.88 -14.75
CA ALA A 109 -34.50 6.09 -14.12
C ALA A 109 -34.80 7.33 -14.95
N ILE A 110 -34.53 7.29 -16.27
CA ILE A 110 -34.80 8.38 -17.21
C ILE A 110 -36.29 8.74 -17.19
N ALA A 111 -37.18 7.74 -17.23
CA ALA A 111 -38.62 7.96 -17.16
C ALA A 111 -39.05 8.66 -15.86
N ALA A 112 -38.51 8.22 -14.70
CA ALA A 112 -38.84 8.78 -13.41
C ALA A 112 -38.33 10.23 -13.27
N TYR A 113 -37.13 10.53 -13.77
CA TYR A 113 -36.60 11.91 -13.78
C TYR A 113 -37.42 12.83 -14.69
N ASN A 114 -37.84 12.36 -15.87
CA ASN A 114 -38.71 13.13 -16.76
C ASN A 114 -40.07 13.43 -16.10
N LEU A 115 -40.67 12.43 -15.43
CA LEU A 115 -41.90 12.65 -14.66
C LEU A 115 -41.68 13.71 -13.55
N SER A 116 -40.58 13.65 -12.82
CA SER A 116 -40.25 14.66 -11.82
C SER A 116 -40.19 16.08 -12.42
N LEU A 117 -39.59 16.22 -13.60
CA LEU A 117 -39.45 17.49 -14.32
C LEU A 117 -40.77 18.06 -14.86
N GLU A 118 -41.84 17.26 -14.93
CA GLU A 118 -43.20 17.79 -15.27
C GLU A 118 -43.74 18.74 -14.19
N VAL A 119 -43.24 18.63 -12.94
CA VAL A 119 -43.64 19.49 -11.81
C VAL A 119 -42.49 20.40 -11.40
N TYR A 120 -41.32 19.88 -11.28
CA TYR A 120 -40.11 20.67 -10.97
C TYR A 120 -39.73 21.48 -12.21
N THR A 121 -40.23 22.69 -12.30
CA THR A 121 -39.87 23.67 -13.35
C THR A 121 -38.82 24.59 -12.83
N ARG A 122 -38.06 25.21 -13.74
CA ARG A 122 -37.01 26.18 -13.41
C ARG A 122 -37.55 27.36 -12.59
N GLU A 123 -38.77 27.81 -12.91
CA GLU A 123 -39.42 28.97 -12.27
C GLU A 123 -39.94 28.66 -10.87
N ALA A 124 -40.59 27.47 -10.72
CA ALA A 124 -41.30 27.14 -9.48
C ALA A 124 -40.37 26.48 -8.45
N PHE A 125 -39.44 25.62 -8.92
CA PHE A 125 -38.58 24.83 -8.06
C PHE A 125 -37.13 24.76 -8.62
N PRO A 126 -36.42 25.90 -8.76
CA PRO A 126 -35.16 25.95 -9.50
C PRO A 126 -34.09 24.93 -9.02
N GLU A 127 -33.90 24.80 -7.72
CA GLU A 127 -32.90 23.86 -7.18
C GLU A 127 -33.25 22.38 -7.47
N TYR A 128 -34.52 21.99 -7.28
CA TYR A 128 -34.98 20.64 -7.57
C TYR A 128 -34.96 20.32 -9.07
N TRP A 129 -35.31 21.31 -9.89
CA TRP A 129 -35.21 21.22 -11.35
C TRP A 129 -33.77 20.99 -11.79
N ALA A 130 -32.84 21.79 -11.31
CA ALA A 130 -31.43 21.64 -11.65
C ALA A 130 -30.86 20.29 -11.20
N ARG A 131 -31.26 19.81 -10.02
CA ARG A 131 -30.86 18.49 -9.52
C ARG A 131 -31.41 17.38 -10.42
N SER A 132 -32.70 17.44 -10.79
CA SER A 132 -33.30 16.46 -11.69
C SER A 132 -32.66 16.49 -13.08
N GLN A 133 -32.29 17.67 -13.59
CA GLN A 133 -31.53 17.81 -14.84
C GLN A 133 -30.13 17.16 -14.74
N ASN A 134 -29.39 17.40 -13.65
CA ASN A 134 -28.10 16.78 -13.46
C ASN A 134 -28.20 15.25 -13.40
N ASN A 135 -29.15 14.71 -12.64
CA ASN A 135 -29.37 13.26 -12.53
C ASN A 135 -29.80 12.66 -13.88
N LEU A 136 -30.66 13.34 -14.63
CA LEU A 136 -31.06 12.94 -15.97
C LEU A 136 -29.86 12.95 -16.94
N GLY A 137 -28.97 13.94 -16.83
CA GLY A 137 -27.73 13.99 -17.60
C GLY A 137 -26.83 12.81 -17.33
N GLU A 138 -26.67 12.39 -16.07
CA GLU A 138 -25.90 11.18 -15.72
C GLU A 138 -26.57 9.91 -16.28
N ALA A 139 -27.89 9.78 -16.18
CA ALA A 139 -28.61 8.65 -16.73
C ALA A 139 -28.46 8.56 -18.25
N TYR A 140 -28.58 9.69 -18.99
CA TYR A 140 -28.34 9.74 -20.44
C TYR A 140 -26.89 9.40 -20.80
N ARG A 141 -25.93 9.90 -20.07
CA ARG A 141 -24.50 9.58 -20.30
C ARG A 141 -24.24 8.09 -20.16
N ASN A 142 -24.92 7.40 -19.25
CA ASN A 142 -24.76 5.97 -18.99
C ASN A 142 -25.72 5.08 -19.80
N ARG A 143 -26.67 5.66 -20.53
CA ARG A 143 -27.70 4.96 -21.30
C ARG A 143 -27.09 3.97 -22.28
N ILE A 144 -27.59 2.74 -22.28
CA ILE A 144 -27.10 1.63 -23.12
C ILE A 144 -27.96 1.50 -24.39
N LEU A 145 -29.24 1.73 -24.26
CA LEU A 145 -30.17 1.74 -25.39
C LEU A 145 -30.04 3.04 -26.17
N GLU A 146 -30.55 3.06 -27.41
CA GLU A 146 -30.44 4.15 -28.35
C GLU A 146 -29.01 4.44 -28.84
N GLU A 147 -28.89 5.35 -29.79
CA GLU A 147 -27.60 5.74 -30.34
C GLU A 147 -26.75 6.47 -29.31
N ARG A 148 -25.55 5.95 -29.07
CA ARG A 148 -24.62 6.51 -28.06
C ARG A 148 -24.33 8.00 -28.29
N ALA A 149 -24.24 8.44 -29.57
CA ALA A 149 -24.01 9.82 -29.90
C ALA A 149 -25.17 10.72 -29.44
N ASP A 150 -26.43 10.30 -29.64
CA ASP A 150 -27.59 11.04 -29.23
C ASP A 150 -27.73 11.11 -27.71
N ASN A 151 -27.45 10.02 -27.03
CA ASN A 151 -27.43 9.96 -25.57
C ASN A 151 -26.46 10.97 -24.96
N LEU A 152 -25.25 11.10 -25.54
CA LEU A 152 -24.25 12.08 -25.08
C LEU A 152 -24.67 13.55 -25.31
N GLU A 153 -25.34 13.87 -26.45
CA GLU A 153 -25.89 15.20 -26.67
C GLU A 153 -27.01 15.52 -25.69
N LEU A 154 -27.88 14.57 -25.36
CA LEU A 154 -28.91 14.72 -24.34
C LEU A 154 -28.30 14.96 -22.94
N ALA A 155 -27.25 14.23 -22.61
CA ALA A 155 -26.52 14.40 -21.36
C ALA A 155 -25.90 15.80 -21.24
N ILE A 156 -25.18 16.26 -22.30
CA ILE A 156 -24.57 17.60 -22.37
C ILE A 156 -25.66 18.67 -22.23
N THR A 157 -26.78 18.49 -22.89
CA THR A 157 -27.92 19.43 -22.79
C THR A 157 -28.45 19.51 -21.36
N ALA A 158 -28.68 18.38 -20.72
CA ALA A 158 -29.21 18.31 -19.35
C ALA A 158 -28.23 18.92 -18.33
N PHE A 159 -26.93 18.67 -18.45
CA PHE A 159 -25.94 19.32 -17.59
C PHE A 159 -25.88 20.84 -17.79
N ASN A 160 -25.92 21.31 -19.03
CA ASN A 160 -25.95 22.75 -19.30
C ASN A 160 -27.22 23.42 -18.71
N LEU A 161 -28.38 22.78 -18.81
CA LEU A 161 -29.61 23.24 -18.17
C LEU A 161 -29.45 23.31 -16.63
N SER A 162 -28.88 22.29 -16.02
CA SER A 162 -28.57 22.29 -14.59
C SER A 162 -27.69 23.48 -14.18
N LEU A 163 -26.65 23.79 -14.97
CA LEU A 163 -25.73 24.89 -14.73
C LEU A 163 -26.35 26.27 -14.89
N GLU A 164 -27.54 26.42 -15.48
CA GLU A 164 -28.28 27.67 -15.49
C GLU A 164 -28.77 28.08 -14.09
N VAL A 165 -28.89 27.13 -13.16
CA VAL A 165 -29.30 27.34 -11.76
C VAL A 165 -28.13 27.07 -10.81
N TYR A 166 -27.43 25.97 -10.99
CA TYR A 166 -26.23 25.70 -10.21
C TYR A 166 -25.11 26.60 -10.71
N THR A 167 -25.01 27.81 -10.14
CA THR A 167 -23.92 28.73 -10.41
C THR A 167 -22.85 28.61 -9.35
N ARG A 168 -21.65 29.04 -9.69
CA ARG A 168 -20.50 29.01 -8.77
C ARG A 168 -20.76 29.77 -7.46
N GLU A 169 -21.53 30.89 -7.53
CA GLU A 169 -21.84 31.74 -6.40
C GLU A 169 -22.96 31.17 -5.52
N ALA A 170 -23.99 30.59 -6.13
CA ALA A 170 -25.18 30.14 -5.40
C ALA A 170 -25.03 28.71 -4.86
N PHE A 171 -24.40 27.80 -5.64
CA PHE A 171 -24.28 26.40 -5.33
C PHE A 171 -22.88 25.86 -5.76
N PRO A 172 -21.79 26.33 -5.15
CA PRO A 172 -20.43 26.05 -5.62
C PRO A 172 -20.10 24.56 -5.76
N ASP A 173 -20.47 23.75 -4.79
CA ASP A 173 -20.25 22.30 -4.79
C ASP A 173 -21.03 21.59 -5.90
N LYS A 174 -22.34 21.88 -6.05
CA LYS A 174 -23.20 21.30 -7.09
C LYS A 174 -22.77 21.78 -8.49
N TRP A 175 -22.40 23.05 -8.62
CA TRP A 175 -21.83 23.58 -9.85
C TRP A 175 -20.57 22.83 -10.26
N ALA A 176 -19.64 22.65 -9.35
CA ALA A 176 -18.38 21.98 -9.63
C ALA A 176 -18.57 20.48 -9.96
N MET A 177 -19.47 19.79 -9.25
CA MET A 177 -19.82 18.39 -9.58
C MET A 177 -20.46 18.29 -10.97
N THR A 178 -21.38 19.23 -11.32
CA THR A 178 -22.00 19.27 -12.65
C THR A 178 -20.98 19.59 -13.75
N GLN A 179 -20.00 20.46 -13.47
CA GLN A 179 -18.87 20.70 -14.38
C GLN A 179 -18.03 19.45 -14.62
N ASN A 180 -17.72 18.66 -13.57
CA ASN A 180 -17.07 17.37 -13.77
C ASN A 180 -17.88 16.43 -14.65
N ASN A 181 -19.18 16.30 -14.40
CA ASN A 181 -20.06 15.44 -15.19
C ASN A 181 -20.15 15.89 -16.66
N LEU A 182 -20.20 17.19 -16.90
CA LEU A 182 -20.14 17.79 -18.23
C LEU A 182 -18.82 17.49 -18.93
N GLY A 183 -17.69 17.60 -18.19
CA GLY A 183 -16.37 17.21 -18.68
C GLY A 183 -16.30 15.76 -19.12
N GLU A 184 -16.86 14.84 -18.33
CA GLU A 184 -16.96 13.42 -18.69
C GLU A 184 -17.82 13.21 -19.96
N ALA A 185 -18.92 13.96 -20.10
CA ALA A 185 -19.77 13.88 -21.29
C ALA A 185 -19.05 14.40 -22.54
N TYR A 186 -18.34 15.52 -22.46
CA TYR A 186 -17.50 16.02 -23.56
C TYR A 186 -16.34 15.07 -23.89
N GLY A 187 -15.66 14.55 -22.88
CA GLY A 187 -14.59 13.57 -23.06
C GLY A 187 -15.02 12.30 -23.81
N ASN A 188 -16.30 11.95 -23.72
CA ASN A 188 -16.89 10.80 -24.42
C ASN A 188 -17.67 11.17 -25.68
N ARG A 189 -17.84 12.46 -26.01
CA ARG A 189 -18.65 12.94 -27.12
C ARG A 189 -18.18 12.40 -28.47
N ILE A 190 -19.11 11.89 -29.26
CA ILE A 190 -18.87 11.29 -30.57
C ILE A 190 -19.02 12.34 -31.68
N ARG A 191 -19.98 13.26 -31.54
CA ARG A 191 -20.23 14.34 -32.52
C ARG A 191 -19.20 15.47 -32.38
N GLY A 192 -18.89 16.11 -33.51
CA GLY A 192 -17.88 17.17 -33.56
C GLY A 192 -16.45 16.64 -33.67
N GLU A 193 -15.49 17.56 -33.72
CA GLU A 193 -14.07 17.20 -33.77
C GLU A 193 -13.61 16.68 -32.40
N ARG A 194 -12.85 15.58 -32.43
CA ARG A 194 -12.40 14.92 -31.18
C ARG A 194 -11.54 15.84 -30.32
N ALA A 195 -10.65 16.61 -30.95
CA ALA A 195 -9.77 17.55 -30.26
C ALA A 195 -10.58 18.62 -29.52
N ASP A 196 -11.55 19.25 -30.20
CA ASP A 196 -12.41 20.29 -29.62
C ASP A 196 -13.21 19.74 -28.41
N ASN A 197 -13.70 18.52 -28.54
CA ASN A 197 -14.43 17.87 -27.45
C ASN A 197 -13.54 17.65 -26.22
N LEU A 198 -12.30 17.22 -26.42
CA LEU A 198 -11.34 16.99 -25.32
C LEU A 198 -10.90 18.33 -24.69
N GLU A 199 -10.74 19.39 -25.47
CA GLU A 199 -10.47 20.74 -24.96
C GLU A 199 -11.66 21.25 -24.09
N LEU A 200 -12.91 21.05 -24.52
CA LEU A 200 -14.10 21.37 -23.72
C LEU A 200 -14.15 20.58 -22.43
N ALA A 201 -13.78 19.30 -22.46
CA ALA A 201 -13.69 18.48 -21.27
C ALA A 201 -12.63 19.01 -20.28
N ILE A 202 -11.43 19.35 -20.78
CA ILE A 202 -10.35 19.95 -19.98
C ILE A 202 -10.81 21.26 -19.31
N VAL A 203 -11.50 22.13 -20.06
CA VAL A 203 -12.04 23.38 -19.52
C VAL A 203 -13.03 23.09 -18.37
N ALA A 204 -13.97 22.15 -18.58
CA ALA A 204 -14.97 21.81 -17.57
C ALA A 204 -14.33 21.22 -16.30
N TYR A 205 -13.34 20.33 -16.44
CA TYR A 205 -12.60 19.78 -15.30
C TYR A 205 -11.81 20.85 -14.55
N ASN A 206 -11.14 21.77 -15.25
CA ASN A 206 -10.42 22.87 -14.62
C ASN A 206 -11.38 23.78 -13.82
N LEU A 207 -12.56 24.11 -14.35
CA LEU A 207 -13.59 24.86 -13.63
C LEU A 207 -14.05 24.10 -12.37
N SER A 208 -14.29 22.81 -12.48
CA SER A 208 -14.66 21.96 -11.34
C SER A 208 -13.60 22.00 -10.23
N LEU A 209 -12.32 21.91 -10.58
CA LEU A 209 -11.19 21.90 -9.63
C LEU A 209 -10.93 23.28 -8.96
N GLU A 210 -11.55 24.36 -9.42
CA GLU A 210 -11.52 25.63 -8.71
C GLU A 210 -12.27 25.58 -7.37
N VAL A 211 -13.20 24.64 -7.23
CA VAL A 211 -13.99 24.42 -6.01
C VAL A 211 -13.63 23.08 -5.36
N LEU A 212 -13.56 21.99 -6.16
CA LEU A 212 -13.23 20.67 -5.66
C LEU A 212 -11.71 20.57 -5.40
N THR A 213 -11.26 21.17 -4.30
CA THR A 213 -9.84 21.18 -3.94
C THR A 213 -9.44 19.90 -3.19
N PRO A 214 -8.14 19.54 -3.16
CA PRO A 214 -7.64 18.36 -2.45
C PRO A 214 -7.98 18.35 -0.95
N THR A 215 -8.13 19.54 -0.35
CA THR A 215 -8.39 19.70 1.09
C THR A 215 -9.87 19.75 1.43
N ALA A 216 -10.68 20.41 0.60
CA ALA A 216 -12.10 20.60 0.87
C ALA A 216 -12.96 19.40 0.40
N PHE A 217 -12.63 18.83 -0.76
CA PHE A 217 -13.38 17.76 -1.42
C PHE A 217 -12.43 16.68 -1.97
N PRO A 218 -11.68 15.97 -1.12
CA PRO A 218 -10.60 15.10 -1.59
C PRO A 218 -11.07 13.99 -2.54
N ILE A 219 -12.22 13.34 -2.27
CA ILE A 219 -12.75 12.25 -3.11
C ILE A 219 -13.16 12.76 -4.49
N ASP A 220 -13.88 13.91 -4.54
CA ASP A 220 -14.30 14.48 -5.80
C ASP A 220 -13.12 15.11 -6.56
N CYS A 221 -12.15 15.70 -5.84
CA CYS A 221 -10.91 16.20 -6.41
C CYS A 221 -10.07 15.08 -7.03
N LEU A 222 -9.95 13.93 -6.38
CA LEU A 222 -9.27 12.76 -6.92
C LEU A 222 -9.90 12.33 -8.25
N ARG A 223 -11.24 12.22 -8.29
CA ARG A 223 -11.96 11.83 -9.50
C ARG A 223 -11.76 12.84 -10.63
N THR A 224 -11.98 14.14 -10.34
CA THR A 224 -11.87 15.18 -11.35
C THR A 224 -10.44 15.38 -11.84
N GLY A 225 -9.45 15.37 -10.93
CA GLY A 225 -8.03 15.46 -11.26
C GLY A 225 -7.54 14.28 -12.09
N ARG A 226 -8.00 13.05 -11.78
CA ARG A 226 -7.76 11.86 -12.59
C ARG A 226 -8.33 12.01 -14.00
N ASN A 227 -9.57 12.49 -14.12
CA ASN A 227 -10.23 12.69 -15.40
C ASN A 227 -9.51 13.76 -16.24
N LEU A 228 -9.13 14.88 -15.62
CA LEU A 228 -8.32 15.91 -16.26
C LEU A 228 -7.00 15.36 -16.76
N GLY A 229 -6.28 14.64 -15.90
CA GLY A 229 -4.99 14.03 -16.24
C GLY A 229 -5.08 13.06 -17.43
N LYS A 230 -6.05 12.13 -17.39
CA LYS A 230 -6.27 11.16 -18.49
C LYS A 230 -6.68 11.84 -19.80
N THR A 231 -7.54 12.83 -19.73
CA THR A 231 -8.01 13.56 -20.93
C THR A 231 -6.88 14.37 -21.55
N ALA A 232 -6.12 15.13 -20.76
CA ALA A 232 -4.98 15.89 -21.25
C ALA A 232 -3.87 14.98 -21.80
N ASN A 233 -3.61 13.86 -21.14
CA ASN A 233 -2.66 12.85 -21.61
C ASN A 233 -3.04 12.30 -23.00
N SER A 234 -4.33 12.12 -23.29
CA SER A 234 -4.81 11.59 -24.58
C SER A 234 -4.64 12.55 -25.77
N ILE A 235 -4.37 13.84 -25.51
CA ILE A 235 -4.05 14.85 -26.53
C ILE A 235 -2.61 15.37 -26.42
N GLU A 236 -1.77 14.65 -25.68
CA GLU A 236 -0.36 14.98 -25.48
C GLU A 236 -0.11 16.36 -24.79
N ASP A 237 -1.12 16.88 -24.07
CA ASP A 237 -0.96 18.04 -23.17
C ASP A 237 -0.43 17.59 -21.82
N TRP A 238 0.87 17.26 -21.79
CA TRP A 238 1.53 16.69 -20.62
C TRP A 238 1.54 17.60 -19.42
N GLU A 239 1.62 18.93 -19.63
CA GLU A 239 1.63 19.92 -18.54
C GLU A 239 0.28 19.94 -17.80
N THR A 240 -0.83 19.98 -18.57
CA THR A 240 -2.19 19.89 -17.99
C THR A 240 -2.43 18.51 -17.37
N ALA A 241 -1.90 17.44 -17.95
CA ALA A 241 -1.99 16.10 -17.38
C ALA A 241 -1.29 16.04 -16.01
N ILE A 242 -0.07 16.55 -15.92
CA ILE A 242 0.68 16.65 -14.65
C ILE A 242 -0.08 17.46 -13.61
N LYS A 243 -0.67 18.60 -13.99
CA LYS A 243 -1.50 19.41 -13.08
C LYS A 243 -2.67 18.61 -12.52
N GLY A 244 -3.42 17.91 -13.38
CA GLY A 244 -4.56 17.09 -12.98
C GLY A 244 -4.14 15.95 -12.04
N TYR A 245 -3.11 15.20 -12.41
CA TYR A 245 -2.59 14.10 -11.59
C TYR A 245 -2.01 14.59 -10.25
N ASN A 246 -1.34 15.73 -10.21
CA ASN A 246 -0.85 16.31 -8.95
C ASN A 246 -1.98 16.60 -7.96
N LEU A 247 -3.05 17.25 -8.42
CA LEU A 247 -4.22 17.54 -7.58
C LEU A 247 -4.87 16.22 -7.10
N ALA A 248 -4.94 15.21 -7.97
CA ALA A 248 -5.45 13.90 -7.60
C ALA A 248 -4.56 13.22 -6.55
N ILE A 249 -3.23 13.28 -6.67
CA ILE A 249 -2.28 12.72 -5.68
C ILE A 249 -2.42 13.43 -4.33
N GLU A 250 -2.48 14.75 -4.32
CA GLU A 250 -2.70 15.51 -3.08
C GLU A 250 -4.04 15.15 -2.42
N ALA A 251 -5.07 14.91 -3.22
CA ALA A 251 -6.37 14.47 -2.74
C ALA A 251 -6.31 13.05 -2.13
N VAL A 252 -5.58 12.12 -2.77
CA VAL A 252 -5.31 10.78 -2.22
C VAL A 252 -4.62 10.88 -0.88
N GLU A 253 -3.56 11.68 -0.78
CA GLU A 253 -2.80 11.88 0.43
C GLU A 253 -3.67 12.42 1.57
N ASN A 254 -4.54 13.40 1.27
CA ASN A 254 -5.50 13.92 2.24
C ASN A 254 -6.56 12.87 2.63
N THR A 255 -7.03 12.05 1.69
CA THR A 255 -8.00 10.98 1.97
C THR A 255 -7.40 9.88 2.84
N LEU A 256 -6.14 9.50 2.59
CA LEU A 256 -5.41 8.53 3.41
C LEU A 256 -5.27 9.00 4.86
N LEU A 257 -4.96 10.28 5.05
CA LEU A 257 -4.90 10.88 6.38
C LEU A 257 -6.25 10.88 7.13
N GLN A 258 -7.36 10.71 6.42
CA GLN A 258 -8.72 10.69 6.99
C GLN A 258 -9.26 9.27 7.19
N ALA A 259 -8.70 8.27 6.52
CA ALA A 259 -9.15 6.89 6.59
C ALA A 259 -8.67 6.24 7.90
N LEU A 260 -9.63 5.89 8.78
CA LEU A 260 -9.37 5.30 10.10
C LEU A 260 -9.11 3.79 10.05
N ASN A 261 -9.35 3.14 8.90
CA ASN A 261 -9.23 1.70 8.74
C ASN A 261 -8.09 1.37 7.76
N PRO A 262 -7.06 0.58 8.19
CA PRO A 262 -5.95 0.16 7.33
C PRO A 262 -6.37 -0.50 6.02
N GLN A 263 -7.42 -1.32 6.04
CA GLN A 263 -7.94 -1.95 4.82
C GLN A 263 -8.49 -0.91 3.84
N ARG A 264 -9.19 0.12 4.35
CA ARG A 264 -9.70 1.22 3.53
C ARG A 264 -8.58 2.07 2.95
N GLN A 265 -7.51 2.29 3.69
CA GLN A 265 -6.32 3.00 3.20
C GLN A 265 -5.66 2.24 2.04
N GLN A 266 -5.54 0.92 2.15
CA GLN A 266 -5.02 0.07 1.10
C GLN A 266 -5.90 0.10 -0.16
N GLU A 267 -7.23 0.07 0.00
CA GLU A 267 -8.19 0.24 -1.10
C GLU A 267 -8.01 1.59 -1.81
N ILE A 268 -7.90 2.69 -1.06
CA ILE A 268 -7.71 4.04 -1.63
C ILE A 268 -6.42 4.13 -2.43
N LEU A 269 -5.31 3.60 -1.90
CA LEU A 269 -4.03 3.57 -2.61
C LEU A 269 -4.11 2.72 -3.88
N SER A 270 -4.69 1.53 -3.76
CA SER A 270 -4.89 0.63 -4.89
C SER A 270 -5.68 1.30 -6.02
N ASP A 271 -6.80 1.97 -5.66
CA ASP A 271 -7.64 2.69 -6.61
C ASP A 271 -6.96 3.93 -7.24
N ALA A 272 -5.87 4.40 -6.65
CA ALA A 272 -5.18 5.62 -7.09
C ALA A 272 -3.86 5.34 -7.84
N MET A 273 -3.43 4.08 -7.97
CA MET A 273 -2.15 3.77 -8.62
C MET A 273 -2.08 4.25 -10.07
N ASP A 274 -3.21 4.25 -10.78
CA ASP A 274 -3.29 4.77 -12.15
C ASP A 274 -2.93 6.27 -12.27
N VAL A 275 -3.16 7.04 -11.20
CA VAL A 275 -2.80 8.48 -11.13
C VAL A 275 -1.27 8.62 -11.01
N TYR A 276 -0.63 7.79 -10.18
CA TYR A 276 0.83 7.76 -10.09
C TYR A 276 1.49 7.27 -11.39
N HIS A 277 0.92 6.24 -12.04
CA HIS A 277 1.40 5.79 -13.35
C HIS A 277 1.29 6.90 -14.40
N GLY A 278 0.13 7.60 -14.41
CA GLY A 278 -0.11 8.68 -15.36
C GLY A 278 0.87 9.84 -15.23
N ILE A 279 1.17 10.28 -14.00
CA ILE A 279 2.11 11.39 -13.79
C ILE A 279 3.55 11.00 -14.12
N VAL A 280 3.97 9.78 -13.77
CA VAL A 280 5.30 9.26 -14.14
C VAL A 280 5.46 9.25 -15.66
N GLN A 281 4.47 8.71 -16.39
CA GLN A 281 4.53 8.68 -17.86
C GLN A 281 4.51 10.10 -18.47
N SER A 282 3.72 11.02 -17.90
CA SER A 282 3.67 12.41 -18.39
C SER A 282 5.02 13.13 -18.25
N TYR A 283 5.74 12.92 -17.13
CA TYR A 283 7.09 13.46 -16.98
C TYR A 283 8.10 12.80 -17.93
N LEU A 284 7.99 11.49 -18.17
CA LEU A 284 8.86 10.82 -19.14
C LEU A 284 8.63 11.34 -20.57
N ASN A 285 7.37 11.61 -20.94
CA ASN A 285 7.03 12.18 -22.25
C ASN A 285 7.55 13.63 -22.42
N LEU A 286 7.79 14.35 -21.31
CA LEU A 286 8.46 15.66 -21.30
C LEU A 286 9.99 15.57 -21.24
N ASP A 287 10.58 14.37 -21.31
CA ASP A 287 12.02 14.14 -21.14
C ASP A 287 12.54 14.64 -19.76
N GLN A 288 11.74 14.41 -18.71
CA GLN A 288 12.05 14.76 -17.31
C GLN A 288 12.10 13.51 -16.41
N PRO A 289 13.06 12.60 -16.63
CA PRO A 289 13.13 11.34 -15.88
C PRO A 289 13.48 11.53 -14.39
N ASP A 290 14.11 12.64 -14.03
CA ASP A 290 14.36 13.03 -12.63
C ASP A 290 13.05 13.27 -11.87
N ARG A 291 12.14 14.02 -12.48
CA ARG A 291 10.81 14.24 -11.92
C ARG A 291 9.99 12.96 -11.90
N ALA A 292 10.03 12.16 -12.96
CA ALA A 292 9.35 10.87 -12.98
C ALA A 292 9.81 9.99 -11.82
N LEU A 293 11.11 9.91 -11.54
CA LEU A 293 11.67 9.13 -10.45
C LEU A 293 11.25 9.63 -9.05
N GLU A 294 11.11 10.96 -8.85
CA GLU A 294 10.56 11.52 -7.61
C GLU A 294 9.12 11.02 -7.35
N TYR A 295 8.29 10.88 -8.39
CA TYR A 295 6.93 10.36 -8.26
C TYR A 295 6.88 8.84 -8.12
N VAL A 296 7.82 8.11 -8.73
CA VAL A 296 8.03 6.68 -8.45
C VAL A 296 8.29 6.48 -6.97
N GLU A 297 9.20 7.24 -6.38
CA GLU A 297 9.46 7.17 -4.93
C GLU A 297 8.26 7.66 -4.08
N ARG A 298 7.55 8.68 -4.56
CA ARG A 298 6.35 9.20 -3.86
C ARG A 298 5.22 8.18 -3.81
N SER A 299 5.16 7.21 -4.72
CA SER A 299 4.16 6.13 -4.72
C SER A 299 4.44 5.03 -3.70
N LYS A 300 5.68 4.96 -3.16
CA LYS A 300 6.16 3.88 -2.26
C LYS A 300 5.92 4.20 -0.79
N THR A 301 5.86 3.17 0.04
CA THR A 301 5.92 3.21 1.53
C THR A 301 4.85 4.03 2.24
N ARG A 302 3.75 4.42 1.58
CA ARG A 302 2.72 5.27 2.19
C ARG A 302 1.88 4.55 3.22
N TYR A 303 1.47 3.33 2.91
CA TYR A 303 0.68 2.51 3.81
C TYR A 303 1.50 2.07 5.04
N LEU A 304 2.79 1.76 4.86
CA LEU A 304 3.68 1.44 5.98
C LEU A 304 3.80 2.61 6.97
N VAL A 305 4.02 3.83 6.47
CA VAL A 305 4.06 5.02 7.34
C VAL A 305 2.74 5.23 8.06
N GLN A 306 1.62 5.03 7.38
CA GLN A 306 0.30 5.15 8.00
C GLN A 306 0.06 4.09 9.08
N LEU A 307 0.44 2.83 8.83
CA LEU A 307 0.38 1.76 9.84
C LEU A 307 1.20 2.09 11.09
N LEU A 308 2.31 2.80 10.92
CA LEU A 308 3.14 3.24 12.04
C LEU A 308 2.51 4.42 12.79
N THR A 309 1.89 5.35 12.05
CA THR A 309 1.19 6.51 12.63
C THR A 309 -0.01 6.07 13.47
N ASP A 310 -0.78 5.10 12.99
CA ASP A 310 -2.00 4.60 13.66
C ASP A 310 -1.72 3.82 14.95
N ARG A 311 -0.46 3.46 15.22
CA ARG A 311 -0.07 2.70 16.42
C ARG A 311 0.32 3.55 17.63
N ASP A 312 0.16 4.85 17.60
CA ASP A 312 0.59 5.76 18.69
C ASP A 312 2.04 5.52 19.14
N ILE A 313 2.93 5.21 18.17
CA ILE A 313 4.34 4.98 18.48
C ILE A 313 4.94 6.23 19.09
N TYR A 314 5.65 6.07 20.20
CA TYR A 314 6.35 7.17 20.86
C TYR A 314 7.81 7.27 20.36
N PRO A 315 8.39 8.49 20.39
CA PRO A 315 9.80 8.67 20.07
C PRO A 315 10.66 7.82 20.99
N LYS A 316 11.79 7.33 20.49
CA LYS A 316 12.71 6.46 21.21
C LYS A 316 13.76 7.29 21.98
N GLY A 317 14.12 6.86 23.17
CA GLY A 317 15.15 7.48 24.00
C GLY A 317 14.62 8.11 25.29
N ASN A 318 15.39 9.04 25.84
CA ASN A 318 15.04 9.71 27.09
C ASN A 318 14.15 10.93 26.81
N ILE A 319 12.85 10.73 26.72
CA ILE A 319 11.89 11.72 26.25
C ILE A 319 11.34 12.52 27.44
N PRO A 320 11.43 13.85 27.44
CA PRO A 320 10.76 14.68 28.42
C PRO A 320 9.24 14.42 28.44
N GLN A 321 8.68 14.27 29.66
CA GLN A 321 7.24 14.01 29.84
C GLN A 321 6.36 15.10 29.20
N THR A 322 6.86 16.31 29.10
CA THR A 322 6.17 17.43 28.43
C THR A 322 5.97 17.18 26.93
N ILE A 323 6.92 16.54 26.26
CA ILE A 323 6.82 16.18 24.85
C ILE A 323 5.77 15.08 24.65
N ILE A 324 5.77 14.05 25.50
CA ILE A 324 4.77 12.96 25.46
C ILE A 324 3.37 13.55 25.68
N THR A 325 3.21 14.40 26.68
CA THR A 325 1.91 15.02 26.98
C THR A 325 1.37 15.86 25.83
N GLU A 326 2.24 16.58 25.14
CA GLU A 326 1.82 17.42 23.99
C GLU A 326 1.53 16.57 22.73
N LEU A 327 2.30 15.50 22.49
CA LEU A 327 1.98 14.50 21.47
C LEU A 327 0.58 13.93 21.68
N ASP A 328 0.28 13.48 22.89
CA ASP A 328 -1.02 12.93 23.25
C ASP A 328 -2.16 13.95 23.12
N ARG A 329 -1.88 15.22 23.42
CA ARG A 329 -2.85 16.30 23.24
C ARG A 329 -3.19 16.49 21.76
N LEU A 330 -2.17 16.58 20.91
CA LEU A 330 -2.35 16.79 19.49
C LEU A 330 -3.03 15.57 18.83
N ARG A 331 -2.63 14.36 19.16
CA ARG A 331 -3.27 13.12 18.68
C ARG A 331 -4.74 13.04 19.07
N ARG A 332 -5.08 13.32 20.35
CA ARG A 332 -6.48 13.34 20.80
C ARG A 332 -7.30 14.44 20.12
N ALA A 333 -6.70 15.60 19.84
CA ALA A 333 -7.36 16.65 19.06
C ALA A 333 -7.64 16.22 17.62
N ILE A 334 -6.69 15.54 16.97
CA ILE A 334 -6.85 14.96 15.63
C ILE A 334 -7.98 13.93 15.62
N ILE A 335 -7.94 12.95 16.51
CA ILE A 335 -8.98 11.91 16.65
C ILE A 335 -10.36 12.53 16.87
N GLY A 336 -10.44 13.56 17.74
CA GLY A 336 -11.70 14.25 17.99
C GLY A 336 -12.25 14.95 16.74
N GLU A 337 -11.39 15.61 15.97
CA GLU A 337 -11.76 16.27 14.72
C GLU A 337 -12.11 15.26 13.62
N GLU A 338 -11.37 14.17 13.50
CA GLU A 338 -11.68 13.08 12.57
C GLU A 338 -13.06 12.48 12.84
N GLN A 339 -13.40 12.26 14.11
CA GLN A 339 -14.73 11.80 14.50
C GLN A 339 -15.81 12.81 14.15
N GLN A 340 -15.57 14.11 14.34
CA GLN A 340 -16.49 15.17 13.96
C GLN A 340 -16.71 15.22 12.44
N LEU A 341 -15.62 15.14 11.67
CA LEU A 341 -15.68 15.16 10.20
C LEU A 341 -16.32 13.90 9.63
N ALA A 342 -16.01 12.72 10.16
CA ALA A 342 -16.70 11.49 9.79
C ALA A 342 -18.21 11.59 9.99
N ILE A 343 -18.64 12.25 11.06
CA ILE A 343 -20.04 12.55 11.33
C ILE A 343 -20.62 13.55 10.29
N GLN A 344 -19.87 14.59 9.91
CA GLN A 344 -20.28 15.59 8.93
C GLN A 344 -20.33 15.01 7.51
N GLU A 345 -19.34 14.23 7.10
CA GLU A 345 -19.29 13.53 5.80
C GLU A 345 -20.47 12.56 5.63
N GLN A 346 -20.80 11.88 6.70
CA GLN A 346 -22.03 11.06 6.74
C GLN A 346 -23.30 11.89 6.54
N THR A 347 -23.31 13.15 6.88
CA THR A 347 -24.48 14.04 6.71
C THR A 347 -24.57 14.60 5.29
N ARG A 348 -23.44 14.91 4.65
CA ARG A 348 -23.33 15.47 3.29
C ARG A 348 -23.86 14.53 2.21
N ASN A 349 -23.52 13.24 2.27
CA ASN A 349 -23.97 12.23 1.30
C ASN A 349 -25.51 12.00 1.32
N ARG A 350 -26.26 12.77 2.13
CA ARG A 350 -27.68 12.53 2.41
C ARG A 350 -28.66 13.43 1.66
N GLY A 351 -28.23 14.44 0.95
CA GLY A 351 -29.17 15.35 0.24
C GLY A 351 -30.30 15.86 1.13
N VAL A 352 -29.98 16.24 2.37
CA VAL A 352 -30.97 16.69 3.36
C VAL A 352 -31.61 17.99 2.89
N ILE A 353 -32.94 18.04 2.86
CA ILE A 353 -33.68 19.31 2.76
C ILE A 353 -33.53 20.00 4.10
N LEU A 354 -32.56 20.92 4.18
CA LEU A 354 -32.39 21.82 5.30
C LEU A 354 -33.49 22.88 5.28
N THR A 355 -33.88 23.38 6.45
CA THR A 355 -34.76 24.53 6.55
C THR A 355 -34.13 25.77 5.85
N PRO A 356 -34.93 26.75 5.39
CA PRO A 356 -34.40 27.93 4.67
C PRO A 356 -33.30 28.70 5.38
N ASP A 357 -33.25 28.67 6.71
CA ASP A 357 -32.17 29.29 7.50
C ASP A 357 -30.89 28.45 7.60
N GLN A 358 -31.00 27.12 7.45
CA GLN A 358 -29.86 26.17 7.40
C GLN A 358 -29.26 26.09 6.00
N GLN A 359 -29.98 26.48 4.95
CA GLN A 359 -29.51 26.52 3.56
C GLN A 359 -28.53 27.65 3.27
N LYS A 360 -28.43 28.65 4.14
CA LYS A 360 -27.56 29.83 3.95
C LYS A 360 -26.08 29.62 4.28
N GLN A 361 -25.71 28.49 4.85
CA GLN A 361 -24.30 28.13 5.02
C GLN A 361 -24.00 26.88 4.18
N PRO A 362 -23.04 26.92 3.24
CA PRO A 362 -22.57 25.71 2.60
C PRO A 362 -21.99 24.82 3.69
N ILE A 363 -22.60 23.66 3.94
CA ILE A 363 -22.05 22.63 4.83
C ILE A 363 -20.92 21.94 4.03
N LEU A 364 -19.81 22.65 3.91
CA LEU A 364 -18.54 22.10 3.45
C LEU A 364 -17.97 21.26 4.58
N ASN A 365 -17.62 20.01 4.33
CA ASN A 365 -16.68 19.31 5.19
C ASN A 365 -15.36 20.06 5.09
N ASP A 366 -15.16 20.98 6.00
CA ASP A 366 -13.95 21.79 6.04
C ASP A 366 -12.86 21.03 6.79
N TYR A 367 -12.06 20.26 6.05
CA TYR A 367 -10.89 19.57 6.58
C TYR A 367 -9.74 20.53 6.93
N THR A 368 -9.92 21.85 6.79
CA THR A 368 -8.88 22.84 7.05
C THR A 368 -8.40 22.75 8.50
N HIS A 369 -9.32 22.53 9.44
CA HIS A 369 -8.95 22.41 10.86
C HIS A 369 -8.19 21.09 11.14
N LEU A 370 -8.64 19.97 10.61
CA LEU A 370 -7.94 18.68 10.71
C LEU A 370 -6.54 18.77 10.10
N ASN A 371 -6.44 19.30 8.89
CA ASN A 371 -5.16 19.48 8.21
C ASN A 371 -4.22 20.39 8.99
N LYS A 372 -4.77 21.44 9.60
CA LYS A 372 -4.00 22.32 10.50
C LYS A 372 -3.49 21.58 11.72
N LEU A 373 -4.31 20.78 12.38
CA LEU A 373 -3.89 19.94 13.54
C LEU A 373 -2.81 18.95 13.14
N LYS A 374 -2.94 18.28 12.01
CA LYS A 374 -1.92 17.36 11.48
C LYS A 374 -0.62 18.09 11.12
N GLN A 375 -0.73 19.29 10.56
CA GLN A 375 0.44 20.14 10.29
C GLN A 375 1.10 20.60 11.60
N GLU A 376 0.33 20.98 12.62
CA GLU A 376 0.84 21.34 13.95
C GLU A 376 1.58 20.15 14.59
N LEU A 377 1.03 18.93 14.50
CA LEU A 377 1.68 17.71 14.97
C LEU A 377 3.03 17.49 14.27
N ASN A 378 3.06 17.60 12.95
CA ASN A 378 4.29 17.41 12.17
C ASN A 378 5.34 18.47 12.48
N GLN A 379 4.93 19.74 12.62
CA GLN A 379 5.84 20.82 13.01
C GLN A 379 6.35 20.64 14.45
N PHE A 380 5.51 20.16 15.35
CA PHE A 380 5.90 19.85 16.71
C PHE A 380 6.95 18.72 16.75
N ILE A 381 6.72 17.62 16.01
CA ILE A 381 7.65 16.50 15.91
C ILE A 381 8.99 16.96 15.31
N ASP A 382 8.96 17.71 14.23
CA ASP A 382 10.19 18.22 13.58
C ASP A 382 10.98 19.13 14.53
N ARG A 383 10.31 20.03 15.23
CA ARG A 383 10.95 21.00 16.13
C ARG A 383 11.46 20.41 17.41
N GLU A 384 10.65 19.60 18.10
CA GLU A 384 10.92 19.15 19.46
C GLU A 384 11.59 17.78 19.53
N ILE A 385 11.48 16.96 18.48
CA ILE A 385 11.99 15.59 18.47
C ILE A 385 13.12 15.44 17.48
N THR A 386 12.89 15.77 16.20
CA THR A 386 13.88 15.58 15.13
C THR A 386 15.07 16.55 15.25
N LYS A 387 14.81 17.87 15.28
CA LYS A 387 15.88 18.88 15.38
C LYS A 387 16.62 18.89 16.71
N THR A 388 16.01 18.42 17.76
CA THR A 388 16.68 18.26 19.07
C THR A 388 17.48 16.96 19.17
N LYS A 389 17.47 16.13 18.12
CA LYS A 389 18.14 14.82 18.05
C LYS A 389 17.71 13.83 19.13
N ILE A 390 16.51 13.98 19.65
CA ILE A 390 15.91 13.00 20.57
C ILE A 390 15.62 11.71 19.80
N ASP A 391 14.93 11.83 18.65
CA ASP A 391 14.70 10.73 17.72
C ASP A 391 14.57 11.29 16.30
N GLU A 392 15.68 11.28 15.53
CA GLU A 392 15.75 11.86 14.19
C GLU A 392 14.86 11.09 13.21
N ASP A 393 14.67 9.80 13.45
CA ASP A 393 13.91 8.91 12.57
C ASP A 393 12.39 8.95 12.87
N PHE A 394 11.97 9.49 14.01
CA PHE A 394 10.57 9.45 14.44
C PHE A 394 9.61 10.10 13.44
N ILE A 395 10.02 11.18 12.78
CA ILE A 395 9.17 11.87 11.79
C ILE A 395 8.76 10.95 10.63
N LEU A 396 9.58 9.95 10.31
CA LEU A 396 9.34 8.99 9.24
C LEU A 396 8.24 7.99 9.57
N THR A 397 7.96 7.82 10.86
CA THR A 397 6.83 7.00 11.32
C THR A 397 5.51 7.77 11.28
N GLN A 398 5.54 9.06 10.97
CA GLN A 398 4.37 9.95 11.03
C GLN A 398 4.02 10.58 9.68
N THR A 399 4.99 10.74 8.77
CA THR A 399 4.75 11.39 7.48
C THR A 399 5.61 10.82 6.36
N VAL A 400 5.02 10.67 5.17
CA VAL A 400 5.76 10.41 3.94
C VAL A 400 6.15 11.76 3.32
N LYS A 401 7.45 12.09 3.33
CA LYS A 401 7.95 13.25 2.60
C LYS A 401 8.46 12.79 1.23
N PRO A 402 8.07 13.43 0.12
CA PRO A 402 8.69 13.17 -1.17
C PRO A 402 10.21 13.37 -1.07
N ILE A 403 10.98 12.44 -1.65
CA ILE A 403 12.44 12.58 -1.72
C ILE A 403 12.80 13.35 -2.99
N PRO A 404 13.53 14.50 -2.89
CA PRO A 404 14.00 15.23 -4.06
C PRO A 404 15.05 14.43 -4.83
N PHE A 405 15.13 14.61 -6.15
CA PHE A 405 16.11 13.92 -6.99
C PHE A 405 17.56 14.14 -6.53
N GLN A 406 17.90 15.33 -6.04
CA GLN A 406 19.24 15.61 -5.49
C GLN A 406 19.60 14.69 -4.30
N ASP A 407 18.62 14.32 -3.52
CA ASP A 407 18.77 13.37 -2.41
C ASP A 407 18.93 11.94 -2.92
N ILE A 408 18.22 11.57 -3.99
CA ILE A 408 18.39 10.29 -4.69
C ILE A 408 19.80 10.21 -5.27
N LEU A 409 20.23 11.26 -5.95
CA LEU A 409 21.56 11.35 -6.54
C LEU A 409 22.67 11.21 -5.49
N SER A 410 22.46 11.74 -4.27
CA SER A 410 23.42 11.62 -3.18
C SER A 410 23.67 10.17 -2.70
N LEU A 411 22.86 9.22 -3.12
CA LEU A 411 23.01 7.79 -2.81
C LEU A 411 24.07 7.14 -3.71
N THR A 412 24.39 7.75 -4.85
CA THR A 412 25.36 7.29 -5.83
C THR A 412 26.74 7.92 -5.63
N ASP A 413 27.77 7.29 -6.17
CA ASP A 413 29.14 7.80 -6.25
C ASP A 413 29.84 7.25 -7.51
N ALA A 414 31.11 7.60 -7.72
CA ALA A 414 31.85 7.25 -8.95
C ALA A 414 31.85 5.73 -9.28
N GLU A 415 31.69 4.88 -8.26
CA GLU A 415 31.67 3.43 -8.39
C GLU A 415 30.31 2.80 -8.04
N THR A 416 29.32 3.62 -7.66
CA THR A 416 27.99 3.16 -7.20
C THR A 416 26.90 3.74 -8.09
N CYS A 417 26.08 2.85 -8.69
CA CYS A 417 24.86 3.22 -9.40
C CYS A 417 23.62 2.69 -8.68
N LEU A 418 22.48 3.33 -8.95
CA LEU A 418 21.20 2.87 -8.46
C LEU A 418 20.41 2.29 -9.65
N LEU A 419 19.78 1.15 -9.44
CA LEU A 419 18.87 0.51 -10.38
C LEU A 419 17.50 0.35 -9.70
N GLN A 420 16.53 1.11 -10.19
CA GLN A 420 15.17 1.10 -9.65
C GLN A 420 14.16 0.68 -10.69
N TRP A 421 13.36 -0.33 -10.37
CA TRP A 421 12.24 -0.74 -11.19
C TRP A 421 10.95 -0.01 -10.82
N TYR A 422 10.10 0.13 -11.82
CA TYR A 422 8.72 0.57 -11.67
C TYR A 422 7.84 -0.16 -12.68
N ILE A 423 6.76 -0.78 -12.23
CA ILE A 423 5.86 -1.56 -13.07
C ILE A 423 4.53 -0.83 -13.14
N THR A 424 4.14 -0.42 -14.34
CA THR A 424 2.84 0.19 -14.62
C THR A 424 1.83 -0.87 -15.06
N SER A 425 0.61 -0.44 -15.40
CA SER A 425 -0.38 -1.32 -16.03
C SER A 425 0.05 -1.82 -17.44
N GLU A 426 0.96 -1.11 -18.09
CA GLU A 426 1.33 -1.35 -19.49
C GLU A 426 2.78 -1.78 -19.67
N LYS A 427 3.71 -1.28 -18.85
CA LYS A 427 5.15 -1.42 -19.05
C LYS A 427 5.91 -1.72 -17.77
N ILE A 428 7.11 -2.27 -17.93
CA ILE A 428 8.17 -2.32 -16.93
C ILE A 428 9.16 -1.21 -17.24
N LEU A 429 9.45 -0.38 -16.26
CA LEU A 429 10.46 0.69 -16.35
C LEU A 429 11.65 0.33 -15.47
N ALA A 430 12.87 0.60 -15.94
CA ALA A 430 14.08 0.47 -15.13
C ALA A 430 14.88 1.76 -15.24
N PHE A 431 15.03 2.46 -14.11
CA PHE A 431 15.81 3.69 -13.98
C PHE A 431 17.22 3.35 -13.50
N VAL A 432 18.22 3.71 -14.28
CA VAL A 432 19.65 3.62 -13.90
C VAL A 432 20.14 5.02 -13.58
N VAL A 433 20.43 5.29 -12.32
CA VAL A 433 20.94 6.60 -11.86
C VAL A 433 22.44 6.49 -11.60
N SER A 434 23.22 7.38 -12.18
CA SER A 434 24.66 7.47 -11.99
C SER A 434 25.08 8.81 -11.34
N ALA A 435 26.27 8.86 -10.77
CA ALA A 435 26.76 9.98 -9.98
C ALA A 435 26.91 11.31 -10.75
N ASP A 436 26.97 11.27 -12.08
CA ASP A 436 27.00 12.46 -12.94
C ASP A 436 25.62 13.13 -13.09
N GLY A 437 24.57 12.56 -12.45
CA GLY A 437 23.20 13.06 -12.52
C GLY A 437 22.42 12.54 -13.72
N ASN A 438 23.02 11.70 -14.57
CA ASN A 438 22.33 11.09 -15.69
C ASN A 438 21.37 9.98 -15.20
N ILE A 439 20.19 9.96 -15.77
CA ILE A 439 19.22 8.88 -15.62
C ILE A 439 19.05 8.21 -16.98
N ASN A 440 19.51 6.98 -17.07
CA ASN A 440 19.22 6.15 -18.24
C ASN A 440 17.96 5.33 -17.96
N LEU A 441 16.99 5.40 -18.87
CA LEU A 441 15.73 4.68 -18.75
C LEU A 441 15.70 3.51 -19.72
N TRP A 442 15.31 2.34 -19.25
CA TRP A 442 14.89 1.21 -20.05
C TRP A 442 13.38 1.01 -19.90
N GLU A 443 12.68 0.75 -21.02
CA GLU A 443 11.24 0.48 -21.04
C GLU A 443 10.97 -0.85 -21.74
N SER A 444 10.09 -1.67 -21.17
CA SER A 444 9.65 -2.92 -21.80
C SER A 444 8.54 -2.70 -22.82
N SER A 445 8.25 -3.75 -23.57
CA SER A 445 6.96 -3.89 -24.26
C SER A 445 5.84 -4.24 -23.26
N GLU A 446 4.58 -4.08 -23.68
CA GLU A 446 3.40 -4.55 -22.95
C GLU A 446 3.42 -6.08 -22.80
N ASP A 447 3.82 -6.79 -23.84
CA ASP A 447 3.98 -8.24 -23.88
C ASP A 447 4.93 -8.77 -22.80
N ASP A 448 6.03 -8.06 -22.51
CA ASP A 448 7.00 -8.45 -21.49
C ASP A 448 6.43 -8.25 -20.07
N ARG A 449 5.63 -7.20 -19.89
CA ARG A 449 4.92 -6.96 -18.63
C ARG A 449 3.93 -8.08 -18.31
N ASP A 450 3.17 -8.54 -19.32
CA ASP A 450 2.21 -9.63 -19.16
C ASP A 450 2.92 -10.97 -18.93
N LYS A 451 3.98 -11.26 -19.68
CA LYS A 451 4.84 -12.43 -19.45
C LYS A 451 5.44 -12.46 -18.04
N LEU A 452 5.88 -11.30 -17.53
CA LEU A 452 6.41 -11.19 -16.18
C LEU A 452 5.33 -11.52 -15.13
N THR A 453 4.10 -11.06 -15.35
CA THR A 453 2.98 -11.36 -14.45
C THR A 453 2.66 -12.86 -14.42
N ASP A 454 2.61 -13.50 -15.59
CA ASP A 454 2.37 -14.95 -15.69
C ASP A 454 3.51 -15.76 -15.06
N LEU A 455 4.76 -15.34 -15.28
CA LEU A 455 5.94 -15.98 -14.72
C LEU A 455 5.95 -15.92 -13.18
N ILE A 456 5.59 -14.76 -12.60
CA ILE A 456 5.45 -14.60 -11.15
C ILE A 456 4.35 -15.50 -10.59
N ASN A 457 3.20 -15.54 -11.25
CA ASN A 457 2.10 -16.41 -10.83
C ASN A 457 2.53 -17.89 -10.83
N ASN A 458 3.22 -18.33 -11.87
CA ASN A 458 3.78 -19.68 -11.94
C ASN A 458 4.81 -19.94 -10.83
N TYR A 459 5.74 -19.00 -10.60
CA TYR A 459 6.75 -19.08 -9.53
C TYR A 459 6.10 -19.26 -8.16
N LEU A 460 5.09 -18.44 -7.84
CA LEU A 460 4.37 -18.50 -6.57
C LEU A 460 3.52 -19.77 -6.45
N GLN A 461 2.86 -20.19 -7.53
CA GLN A 461 2.07 -21.43 -7.56
C GLN A 461 2.95 -22.65 -7.28
N LEU A 462 4.10 -22.77 -7.94
CA LEU A 462 5.05 -23.84 -7.69
C LEU A 462 5.57 -23.81 -6.25
N TYR A 463 5.94 -22.62 -5.76
CA TYR A 463 6.51 -22.48 -4.42
C TYR A 463 5.53 -22.87 -3.30
N TYR A 464 4.26 -22.45 -3.39
CA TYR A 464 3.25 -22.63 -2.32
C TYR A 464 2.39 -23.88 -2.45
N SER A 465 2.40 -24.59 -3.58
CA SER A 465 1.64 -25.83 -3.71
C SER A 465 2.24 -26.96 -2.86
N GLN A 466 1.37 -27.80 -2.28
CA GLN A 466 1.81 -28.89 -1.39
C GLN A 466 2.83 -29.86 -2.06
N ASN A 467 2.70 -30.08 -3.37
CA ASN A 467 3.57 -30.99 -4.14
C ASN A 467 4.56 -30.25 -5.05
N GLY A 468 4.46 -28.93 -5.20
CA GLY A 468 5.25 -28.15 -6.14
C GLY A 468 6.60 -27.69 -5.62
N HIS A 469 6.79 -27.65 -4.30
CA HIS A 469 8.02 -27.08 -3.72
C HIS A 469 9.31 -27.77 -4.17
N GLN A 470 9.32 -29.11 -4.31
CA GLN A 470 10.48 -29.82 -4.83
C GLN A 470 10.68 -29.54 -6.34
N GLU A 471 9.61 -29.42 -7.09
CA GLU A 471 9.64 -29.04 -8.51
C GLU A 471 10.17 -27.61 -8.67
N TRP A 472 9.70 -26.68 -7.84
CA TRP A 472 10.21 -25.31 -7.78
C TRP A 472 11.73 -25.29 -7.52
N ILE A 473 12.25 -26.07 -6.56
CA ILE A 473 13.70 -26.18 -6.30
C ILE A 473 14.42 -26.67 -7.56
N ASN A 474 13.90 -27.67 -8.24
CA ASN A 474 14.53 -28.25 -9.43
C ASN A 474 14.53 -27.27 -10.62
N GLN A 475 13.47 -26.47 -10.78
CA GLN A 475 13.31 -25.51 -11.86
C GLN A 475 13.88 -24.13 -11.54
N LEU A 476 14.36 -23.86 -10.32
CA LEU A 476 14.74 -22.52 -9.89
C LEU A 476 15.79 -21.86 -10.80
N SER A 477 16.77 -22.61 -11.28
CA SER A 477 17.78 -22.08 -12.22
C SER A 477 17.16 -21.64 -13.55
N ASP A 478 16.22 -22.41 -14.10
CA ASP A 478 15.56 -22.12 -15.36
C ASP A 478 14.58 -20.95 -15.19
N LEU A 479 13.88 -20.89 -14.04
CA LEU A 479 13.02 -19.76 -13.69
C LEU A 479 13.82 -18.45 -13.59
N LEU A 480 15.01 -18.48 -12.95
CA LEU A 480 15.86 -17.28 -12.86
C LEU A 480 16.38 -16.86 -14.25
N GLN A 481 16.67 -17.81 -15.15
CA GLN A 481 17.03 -17.47 -16.53
C GLN A 481 15.84 -16.78 -17.24
N THR A 482 14.64 -17.36 -17.12
CA THR A 482 13.43 -16.80 -17.73
C THR A 482 13.12 -15.39 -17.17
N PHE A 483 13.30 -15.15 -15.86
CA PHE A 483 13.19 -13.83 -15.28
C PHE A 483 14.22 -12.84 -15.85
N SER A 484 15.46 -13.25 -15.99
CA SER A 484 16.53 -12.43 -16.58
C SER A 484 16.19 -12.02 -18.01
N ASP A 485 15.69 -12.98 -18.80
CA ASP A 485 15.31 -12.72 -20.20
C ASP A 485 14.09 -11.80 -20.29
N THR A 486 13.05 -12.04 -19.48
CA THR A 486 11.81 -11.24 -19.46
C THR A 486 12.05 -9.81 -18.94
N LEU A 487 12.96 -9.64 -17.99
CA LEU A 487 13.37 -8.33 -17.47
C LEU A 487 14.43 -7.66 -18.33
N HIS A 488 14.89 -8.30 -19.40
CA HIS A 488 15.94 -7.80 -20.28
C HIS A 488 17.18 -7.30 -19.52
N ILE A 489 17.64 -8.08 -18.53
CA ILE A 489 18.69 -7.63 -17.61
C ILE A 489 19.96 -7.20 -18.36
N ASN A 490 20.35 -7.88 -19.44
CA ASN A 490 21.55 -7.51 -20.21
C ASN A 490 21.41 -6.15 -20.89
N ASP A 491 20.22 -5.78 -21.36
CA ASP A 491 19.97 -4.47 -21.98
C ASP A 491 20.01 -3.36 -20.93
N ILE A 492 19.45 -3.61 -19.74
CA ILE A 492 19.53 -2.69 -18.60
C ILE A 492 20.99 -2.51 -18.16
N LEU A 493 21.77 -3.60 -18.09
CA LEU A 493 23.18 -3.55 -17.70
C LEU A 493 24.06 -2.80 -18.70
N ALA A 494 23.66 -2.72 -19.97
CA ALA A 494 24.34 -1.91 -20.98
C ALA A 494 24.21 -0.39 -20.73
N LEU A 495 23.19 0.02 -19.95
CA LEU A 495 22.98 1.41 -19.55
C LEU A 495 23.82 1.82 -18.32
N ILE A 496 24.42 0.86 -17.62
CA ILE A 496 25.21 1.10 -16.41
C ILE A 496 26.64 1.49 -16.81
N PRO A 497 27.20 2.61 -16.31
CA PRO A 497 28.57 3.02 -16.60
C PRO A 497 29.60 1.93 -16.23
N ASN A 498 30.63 1.77 -17.04
CA ASN A 498 31.70 0.77 -16.80
C ASN A 498 32.51 1.02 -15.51
N THR A 499 32.44 2.21 -14.95
CA THR A 499 33.07 2.57 -13.67
C THR A 499 32.30 1.99 -12.47
N CYS A 500 31.04 1.60 -12.66
CA CYS A 500 30.20 1.07 -11.61
C CYS A 500 30.67 -0.32 -11.15
N LYS A 501 30.92 -0.45 -9.85
CA LYS A 501 31.26 -1.72 -9.19
C LYS A 501 30.17 -2.17 -8.23
N ARG A 502 29.42 -1.20 -7.66
CA ARG A 502 28.37 -1.45 -6.69
C ARG A 502 27.02 -1.04 -7.27
N LEU A 503 26.03 -1.91 -7.14
CA LEU A 503 24.69 -1.69 -7.64
C LEU A 503 23.69 -1.70 -6.47
N ILE A 504 23.08 -0.55 -6.20
CA ILE A 504 21.95 -0.47 -5.27
C ILE A 504 20.70 -0.82 -6.06
N ILE A 505 20.07 -1.90 -5.69
CA ILE A 505 18.84 -2.41 -6.33
C ILE A 505 17.64 -2.00 -5.50
N ILE A 506 16.68 -1.32 -6.13
CA ILE A 506 15.38 -1.00 -5.56
C ILE A 506 14.33 -1.73 -6.40
N PRO A 507 13.90 -2.92 -5.95
CA PRO A 507 12.85 -3.68 -6.61
C PRO A 507 11.50 -2.94 -6.55
N TYR A 508 10.49 -3.47 -7.26
CA TYR A 508 9.13 -2.96 -7.24
C TYR A 508 8.15 -4.13 -7.16
N LEU A 509 7.15 -4.04 -6.27
CA LEU A 509 6.13 -5.07 -6.04
C LEU A 509 6.76 -6.46 -5.84
N PHE A 510 6.32 -7.45 -6.63
CA PHE A 510 6.79 -8.84 -6.55
C PHE A 510 8.27 -9.04 -6.88
N LEU A 511 8.97 -8.06 -7.45
CA LEU A 511 10.42 -8.18 -7.64
C LEU A 511 11.20 -8.24 -6.31
N HIS A 512 10.62 -7.77 -5.22
CA HIS A 512 11.19 -7.89 -3.88
C HIS A 512 11.39 -9.32 -3.38
N ILE A 513 10.62 -10.28 -3.91
CA ILE A 513 10.74 -11.70 -3.51
C ILE A 513 11.71 -12.50 -4.39
N LEU A 514 12.30 -11.87 -5.40
CA LEU A 514 13.23 -12.51 -6.31
C LEU A 514 14.69 -12.24 -5.90
N PRO A 515 15.56 -13.23 -6.00
CA PRO A 515 16.99 -13.05 -5.79
C PRO A 515 17.64 -12.37 -7.02
N LEU A 516 17.36 -11.09 -7.24
CA LEU A 516 17.81 -10.36 -8.42
C LEU A 516 19.34 -10.41 -8.59
N HIS A 517 20.09 -10.48 -7.49
CA HIS A 517 21.56 -10.65 -7.51
C HIS A 517 22.01 -11.97 -8.16
N ALA A 518 21.15 -12.98 -8.18
CA ALA A 518 21.43 -14.30 -8.72
C ALA A 518 20.91 -14.48 -10.17
N LEU A 519 20.34 -13.43 -10.79
CA LEU A 519 19.87 -13.50 -12.17
C LEU A 519 21.05 -13.76 -13.12
N PRO A 520 20.94 -14.74 -14.03
CA PRO A 520 21.93 -14.98 -15.06
C PRO A 520 22.09 -13.77 -15.99
N ILE A 521 23.34 -13.52 -16.37
CA ILE A 521 23.71 -12.49 -17.35
C ILE A 521 24.59 -13.10 -18.44
N ASN A 522 25.00 -12.33 -19.42
CA ASN A 522 25.91 -12.80 -20.47
C ASN A 522 27.19 -13.48 -19.89
N ASP A 523 27.88 -14.24 -20.69
CA ASP A 523 29.16 -14.91 -20.37
C ASP A 523 29.08 -15.97 -19.26
N ASN A 524 27.92 -16.61 -19.07
CA ASN A 524 27.67 -17.61 -18.02
C ASN A 524 27.94 -17.06 -16.59
N GLN A 525 27.74 -15.79 -16.39
CA GLN A 525 27.84 -15.11 -15.10
C GLN A 525 26.45 -14.86 -14.51
N ILE A 526 26.41 -14.49 -13.25
CA ILE A 526 25.24 -13.95 -12.60
C ILE A 526 25.50 -12.49 -12.20
N LEU A 527 24.45 -11.74 -11.95
CA LEU A 527 24.53 -10.29 -11.70
C LEU A 527 25.58 -9.94 -10.61
N GLN A 528 25.60 -10.68 -9.51
CA GLN A 528 26.57 -10.49 -8.43
C GLN A 528 28.02 -10.89 -8.79
N ASP A 529 28.27 -11.59 -9.88
CA ASP A 529 29.63 -11.84 -10.33
C ASP A 529 30.24 -10.55 -10.90
N LYS A 530 29.41 -9.68 -11.48
CA LYS A 530 29.82 -8.42 -12.09
C LYS A 530 29.77 -7.24 -11.11
N TYR A 531 28.78 -7.20 -10.21
CA TYR A 531 28.57 -6.09 -9.28
C TYR A 531 28.50 -6.55 -7.83
N ASP A 532 28.81 -5.66 -6.90
CA ASP A 532 28.45 -5.79 -5.49
C ASP A 532 27.01 -5.31 -5.32
N VAL A 533 26.07 -6.25 -5.15
CA VAL A 533 24.63 -5.97 -5.13
C VAL A 533 24.16 -5.72 -3.71
N GLN A 534 23.50 -4.59 -3.51
CA GLN A 534 22.88 -4.18 -2.26
C GLN A 534 21.42 -3.86 -2.50
N TYR A 535 20.52 -4.30 -1.62
CA TYR A 535 19.09 -4.04 -1.75
C TYR A 535 18.66 -2.85 -0.91
N ALA A 536 17.69 -2.11 -1.42
CA ALA A 536 16.99 -1.08 -0.68
C ALA A 536 15.48 -1.14 -0.95
N PRO A 537 14.63 -0.91 0.07
CA PRO A 537 13.19 -0.84 -0.13
C PRO A 537 12.74 0.37 -0.95
N SER A 538 13.38 1.50 -0.72
CA SER A 538 13.20 2.78 -1.42
C SER A 538 14.44 3.65 -1.23
N CYS A 539 14.60 4.66 -2.07
CA CYS A 539 15.67 5.66 -1.92
C CYS A 539 15.61 6.36 -0.57
N GLN A 540 14.39 6.71 -0.14
CA GLN A 540 14.17 7.40 1.14
C GLN A 540 14.66 6.56 2.32
N LEU A 541 14.23 5.30 2.42
CA LEU A 541 14.64 4.43 3.53
C LEU A 541 16.15 4.13 3.48
N PHE A 542 16.69 3.96 2.29
CA PHE A 542 18.12 3.76 2.12
C PHE A 542 18.94 4.98 2.60
N LYS A 543 18.51 6.19 2.24
CA LYS A 543 19.12 7.43 2.72
C LYS A 543 19.17 7.51 4.24
N ILE A 544 18.08 7.15 4.90
CA ILE A 544 18.00 7.13 6.36
C ILE A 544 18.99 6.14 6.95
N THR A 545 19.07 4.93 6.39
CA THR A 545 20.01 3.92 6.89
C THR A 545 21.46 4.35 6.74
N GLN A 546 21.79 5.15 5.70
CA GLN A 546 23.12 5.73 5.52
C GLN A 546 23.51 6.78 6.58
N GLN A 547 22.54 7.48 7.13
CA GLN A 547 22.78 8.54 8.12
C GLN A 547 23.02 8.00 9.54
N ARG A 548 22.77 6.69 9.74
CA ARG A 548 22.92 6.06 11.05
C ARG A 548 24.36 5.86 11.43
N GLN A 549 24.62 5.88 12.74
CA GLN A 549 25.93 5.61 13.29
C GLN A 549 26.36 4.17 12.98
N LEU A 550 27.55 4.01 12.40
CA LEU A 550 28.13 2.71 12.12
C LEU A 550 29.00 2.29 13.30
N ASN A 551 28.50 1.35 14.11
CA ASN A 551 29.23 0.79 15.22
C ASN A 551 30.05 -0.45 14.79
N ASP A 552 31.21 -0.68 15.46
CA ASP A 552 31.97 -1.89 15.28
C ASP A 552 31.20 -3.13 15.74
N LEU A 553 31.39 -4.25 15.06
CA LEU A 553 30.78 -5.55 15.40
C LEU A 553 31.53 -6.23 16.56
N ASN A 554 31.45 -5.65 17.78
CA ASN A 554 32.11 -6.17 18.96
C ASN A 554 31.24 -7.09 19.82
N SER A 555 29.93 -6.88 19.81
CA SER A 555 28.99 -7.63 20.63
C SER A 555 27.93 -8.32 19.79
N LEU A 556 27.66 -9.58 20.13
CA LEU A 556 26.61 -10.41 19.54
C LEU A 556 25.50 -10.68 20.56
N PHE A 557 24.25 -10.50 20.16
CA PHE A 557 23.10 -11.06 20.85
C PHE A 557 22.44 -12.09 19.95
N ALA A 558 22.39 -13.36 20.36
CA ALA A 558 21.84 -14.42 19.51
C ALA A 558 20.67 -15.14 20.16
N ILE A 559 19.62 -15.38 19.39
CA ILE A 559 18.51 -16.26 19.68
C ILE A 559 18.78 -17.59 18.98
N GLN A 560 18.87 -18.66 19.78
CA GLN A 560 19.33 -19.96 19.29
C GLN A 560 18.25 -21.01 19.46
N ASN A 561 17.70 -21.52 18.33
CA ASN A 561 16.87 -22.70 18.24
C ASN A 561 15.74 -22.78 19.31
N PRO A 562 14.84 -21.79 19.43
CA PRO A 562 13.81 -21.73 20.46
C PRO A 562 12.94 -22.99 20.51
N GLN A 563 12.57 -23.53 19.34
CA GLN A 563 11.72 -24.73 19.21
C GLN A 563 12.51 -26.03 19.37
N ASN A 564 13.82 -25.94 19.52
CA ASN A 564 14.74 -27.09 19.64
C ASN A 564 14.56 -28.16 18.54
N ASN A 565 14.24 -27.77 17.33
CA ASN A 565 13.98 -28.67 16.18
C ASN A 565 14.83 -28.37 14.93
N LEU A 566 15.65 -27.33 14.94
CA LEU A 566 16.64 -26.98 13.92
C LEU A 566 17.98 -27.65 14.29
N LEU A 567 18.50 -28.52 13.40
CA LEU A 567 19.62 -29.38 13.74
C LEU A 567 20.99 -28.68 13.63
N PHE A 568 21.14 -27.75 12.66
CA PHE A 568 22.40 -27.09 12.36
C PHE A 568 22.50 -25.67 12.94
N THR A 569 21.41 -25.12 13.42
CA THR A 569 21.34 -23.82 14.12
C THR A 569 22.24 -23.79 15.36
N ASP A 570 22.30 -24.91 16.12
CA ASP A 570 23.19 -24.99 17.29
C ASP A 570 24.67 -24.94 16.87
N LEU A 571 25.05 -25.51 15.71
CA LEU A 571 26.39 -25.42 15.14
C LEU A 571 26.70 -23.98 14.70
N GLU A 572 25.79 -23.36 13.99
CA GLU A 572 25.90 -21.99 13.50
C GLU A 572 26.23 -21.03 14.63
N VAL A 573 25.40 -20.97 15.67
CA VAL A 573 25.57 -20.03 16.79
C VAL A 573 26.80 -20.38 17.64
N GLU A 574 27.10 -21.66 17.89
CA GLU A 574 28.29 -22.08 18.66
C GLU A 574 29.61 -21.66 18.00
N ILE A 575 29.66 -21.55 16.66
CA ILE A 575 30.83 -21.07 15.94
C ILE A 575 30.87 -19.56 15.90
N ILE A 576 29.74 -18.93 15.50
CA ILE A 576 29.67 -17.48 15.30
C ILE A 576 29.98 -16.71 16.58
N LYS A 577 29.47 -17.15 17.74
CA LYS A 577 29.73 -16.48 19.03
C LYS A 577 31.19 -16.27 19.36
N ASN A 578 32.07 -17.15 18.87
CA ASN A 578 33.51 -17.07 19.14
C ASN A 578 34.23 -16.02 18.26
N LEU A 579 33.55 -15.46 17.28
CA LEU A 579 34.09 -14.41 16.41
C LEU A 579 33.89 -13.00 17.03
N PHE A 580 33.08 -12.88 18.07
CA PHE A 580 32.81 -11.62 18.78
C PHE A 580 33.53 -11.53 20.10
N VAL A 581 33.79 -10.32 20.53
CA VAL A 581 34.44 -10.04 21.83
C VAL A 581 33.50 -10.41 22.98
N GLN A 582 32.23 -10.10 22.84
CA GLN A 582 31.17 -10.39 23.81
C GLN A 582 29.99 -11.03 23.09
N SER A 583 29.40 -12.06 23.70
CA SER A 583 28.25 -12.78 23.11
C SER A 583 27.26 -13.15 24.21
N ASP A 584 26.03 -12.72 24.06
CA ASP A 584 24.88 -13.11 24.89
C ASP A 584 23.96 -14.03 24.07
N ILE A 585 23.68 -15.21 24.58
CA ILE A 585 22.91 -16.23 23.87
C ILE A 585 21.67 -16.63 24.65
N LEU A 586 20.50 -16.41 24.08
CA LEU A 586 19.24 -17.01 24.56
C LEU A 586 18.95 -18.27 23.74
N ALA A 587 19.08 -19.43 24.35
CA ALA A 587 18.97 -20.71 23.68
C ALA A 587 17.73 -21.50 24.15
N LYS A 588 17.08 -22.17 23.19
CA LYS A 588 16.00 -23.14 23.44
C LYS A 588 14.91 -22.53 24.35
N GLN A 589 14.55 -23.23 25.43
CA GLN A 589 13.49 -22.82 26.36
C GLN A 589 13.69 -21.44 27.03
N ASN A 590 14.89 -20.87 26.97
CA ASN A 590 15.18 -19.54 27.50
C ASN A 590 14.97 -18.43 26.47
N ALA A 591 14.75 -18.79 25.22
CA ALA A 591 14.54 -17.84 24.12
C ALA A 591 13.05 -17.45 24.01
N THR A 592 12.53 -16.87 25.07
CA THR A 592 11.15 -16.36 25.16
C THR A 592 11.10 -14.87 24.79
N GLU A 593 9.94 -14.37 24.45
CA GLU A 593 9.71 -12.97 24.10
C GLU A 593 10.05 -12.03 25.28
N ILE A 594 9.57 -12.35 26.49
CA ILE A 594 9.88 -11.57 27.70
C ILE A 594 11.38 -11.57 27.95
N ALA A 595 12.05 -12.72 27.82
CA ALA A 595 13.49 -12.79 28.03
C ALA A 595 14.28 -11.89 27.06
N ILE A 596 13.83 -11.78 25.80
CA ILE A 596 14.44 -10.89 24.81
C ILE A 596 14.17 -9.42 25.18
N LYS A 597 12.90 -9.04 25.39
CA LYS A 597 12.51 -7.65 25.64
C LYS A 597 13.05 -7.07 26.95
N THR A 598 13.27 -7.92 27.98
CA THR A 598 13.79 -7.49 29.28
C THR A 598 15.30 -7.62 29.42
N HIS A 599 15.99 -8.23 28.44
CA HIS A 599 17.43 -8.41 28.52
C HIS A 599 18.19 -7.11 28.34
N GLN A 600 19.02 -6.75 29.32
CA GLN A 600 19.72 -5.47 29.36
C GLN A 600 20.66 -5.25 28.16
N ASN A 601 21.28 -6.32 27.65
CA ASN A 601 22.26 -6.25 26.55
C ASN A 601 21.58 -6.32 25.16
N PHE A 602 20.31 -6.68 25.04
CA PHE A 602 19.61 -6.78 23.77
C PHE A 602 19.63 -5.45 22.98
N PRO A 603 19.21 -4.30 23.54
CA PRO A 603 19.23 -3.02 22.83
C PRO A 603 20.65 -2.44 22.65
N LEU A 604 21.66 -3.00 23.33
CA LEU A 604 23.06 -2.54 23.29
C LEU A 604 23.91 -3.31 22.30
N ALA A 605 23.44 -4.46 21.81
CA ALA A 605 24.21 -5.31 20.91
C ALA A 605 24.47 -4.65 19.55
N ASN A 606 25.68 -4.80 19.04
CA ASN A 606 26.04 -4.30 17.71
C ASN A 606 25.62 -5.26 16.59
N CYS A 607 25.50 -6.52 16.89
CA CYS A 607 24.98 -7.56 16.01
C CYS A 607 23.87 -8.34 16.72
N ILE A 608 22.72 -8.48 16.07
CA ILE A 608 21.61 -9.30 16.56
C ILE A 608 21.40 -10.42 15.57
N HIS A 609 21.37 -11.66 16.06
CA HIS A 609 21.27 -12.85 15.25
C HIS A 609 20.09 -13.72 15.70
N PHE A 610 19.07 -13.85 14.85
CA PHE A 610 17.94 -14.72 15.08
C PHE A 610 18.12 -16.02 14.30
N SER A 611 18.45 -17.11 14.98
CA SER A 611 18.53 -18.44 14.41
C SER A 611 17.34 -19.27 14.93
N CYS A 612 16.20 -19.12 14.25
CA CYS A 612 14.89 -19.64 14.67
C CYS A 612 13.97 -19.91 13.46
N HIS A 613 12.73 -20.26 13.69
CA HIS A 613 11.71 -20.25 12.63
C HIS A 613 11.16 -18.84 12.42
N GLY A 614 10.79 -18.53 11.18
CA GLY A 614 10.04 -17.36 10.79
C GLY A 614 8.72 -17.75 10.13
N THR A 615 7.75 -16.85 10.16
CA THR A 615 6.48 -16.99 9.45
C THR A 615 6.07 -15.64 8.87
N PHE A 616 5.61 -15.67 7.62
CA PHE A 616 5.06 -14.51 6.96
C PHE A 616 3.55 -14.67 6.80
N ASN A 617 2.77 -13.72 7.33
CA ASN A 617 1.32 -13.70 7.23
C ASN A 617 0.88 -12.75 6.10
N ARG A 618 0.52 -13.29 4.94
CA ARG A 618 0.12 -12.52 3.76
C ARG A 618 -1.13 -11.67 3.97
N ASN A 619 -2.09 -12.16 4.77
CA ASN A 619 -3.36 -11.46 4.98
C ASN A 619 -3.25 -10.35 6.03
N LYS A 620 -2.28 -10.48 6.93
CA LYS A 620 -2.01 -9.53 8.02
C LYS A 620 -0.50 -9.40 8.20
N PRO A 621 0.19 -8.63 7.36
CA PRO A 621 1.66 -8.54 7.38
C PRO A 621 2.26 -8.20 8.75
N LEU A 622 1.55 -7.38 9.56
CA LEU A 622 1.98 -7.04 10.93
C LEU A 622 1.99 -8.23 11.90
N GLU A 623 1.27 -9.30 11.57
CA GLU A 623 1.29 -10.58 12.32
C GLU A 623 2.41 -11.51 11.87
N SER A 624 3.20 -11.15 10.87
CA SER A 624 4.44 -11.86 10.51
C SER A 624 5.39 -11.84 11.69
N ALA A 625 6.05 -12.98 11.99
CA ALA A 625 6.75 -13.12 13.25
C ALA A 625 7.98 -14.03 13.18
N LEU A 626 8.90 -13.81 14.12
CA LEU A 626 9.91 -14.77 14.50
C LEU A 626 9.34 -15.67 15.61
N ILE A 627 9.51 -16.99 15.47
CA ILE A 627 8.92 -17.96 16.38
C ILE A 627 9.88 -18.26 17.52
N LEU A 628 9.47 -17.89 18.71
CA LEU A 628 10.20 -18.05 19.95
C LEU A 628 9.62 -19.18 20.82
N THR A 629 10.20 -19.40 21.97
CA THR A 629 9.65 -20.34 22.95
C THR A 629 8.46 -19.73 23.65
N LYS A 630 7.34 -20.45 23.65
CA LYS A 630 6.14 -20.05 24.39
C LYS A 630 6.40 -20.09 25.90
N GLU A 631 6.02 -19.08 26.60
CA GLU A 631 6.09 -19.06 28.07
C GLU A 631 5.03 -19.97 28.70
N LYS A 632 5.30 -20.34 29.96
CA LYS A 632 4.35 -21.16 30.76
C LYS A 632 3.14 -20.36 31.26
N THR A 633 3.15 -19.05 31.11
CA THR A 633 2.07 -18.15 31.49
C THR A 633 1.24 -17.79 30.25
N ASP A 634 -0.07 -17.66 30.40
CA ASP A 634 -1.00 -17.36 29.30
C ASP A 634 -0.86 -15.94 28.70
N GLN A 635 0.15 -15.18 29.10
CA GLN A 635 0.33 -13.78 28.71
C GLN A 635 1.07 -13.61 27.37
N GLU A 636 1.82 -14.62 26.91
CA GLU A 636 2.56 -14.54 25.64
C GLU A 636 2.48 -15.86 24.85
N ASP A 637 2.39 -15.75 23.55
CA ASP A 637 2.19 -16.89 22.66
C ASP A 637 3.48 -17.41 21.99
N GLY A 638 4.61 -16.73 22.21
CA GLY A 638 5.90 -17.10 21.68
C GLY A 638 6.18 -16.58 20.25
N TYR A 639 5.55 -15.50 19.85
CA TYR A 639 5.76 -14.84 18.57
C TYR A 639 6.28 -13.41 18.76
N LEU A 640 7.46 -13.09 18.25
CA LEU A 640 7.91 -11.71 18.13
C LEU A 640 7.41 -11.15 16.79
N ARG A 641 6.32 -10.42 16.84
CA ARG A 641 5.60 -9.94 15.65
C ARG A 641 6.25 -8.68 15.05
N LEU A 642 6.09 -8.52 13.74
CA LEU A 642 6.52 -7.31 13.04
C LEU A 642 6.02 -6.04 13.73
N GLY A 643 4.75 -6.05 14.17
CA GLY A 643 4.19 -4.92 14.89
C GLY A 643 4.94 -4.54 16.17
N GLU A 644 5.47 -5.51 16.89
CA GLU A 644 6.26 -5.30 18.13
C GLU A 644 7.71 -4.92 17.81
N ILE A 645 8.25 -5.43 16.69
CA ILE A 645 9.61 -5.10 16.24
C ILE A 645 9.74 -3.59 15.94
N PHE A 646 8.70 -2.96 15.39
CA PHE A 646 8.70 -1.50 15.18
C PHE A 646 8.90 -0.69 16.46
N GLU A 647 8.49 -1.21 17.62
CA GLU A 647 8.61 -0.54 18.92
C GLU A 647 10.01 -0.72 19.55
N LEU A 648 10.83 -1.63 19.02
CA LEU A 648 12.17 -1.88 19.53
C LEU A 648 13.13 -0.71 19.20
N ASN A 649 14.24 -0.63 19.93
CA ASN A 649 15.26 0.39 19.75
C ASN A 649 16.63 -0.24 19.48
N PHE A 650 17.10 -0.15 18.23
CA PHE A 650 18.33 -0.74 17.75
C PHE A 650 19.38 0.31 17.33
N LYS A 651 19.42 1.48 17.95
CA LYS A 651 20.38 2.57 17.63
C LYS A 651 21.84 2.14 17.74
N ASN A 652 22.14 1.13 18.56
CA ASN A 652 23.50 0.60 18.69
C ASN A 652 23.79 -0.56 17.73
N CYS A 653 22.76 -1.13 17.12
CA CYS A 653 22.90 -2.26 16.22
C CYS A 653 23.47 -1.82 14.87
N ARG A 654 24.42 -2.60 14.35
CA ARG A 654 24.99 -2.44 13.02
C ARG A 654 24.38 -3.41 12.03
N LEU A 655 24.02 -4.60 12.50
CA LEU A 655 23.52 -5.70 11.67
C LEU A 655 22.47 -6.52 12.43
N VAL A 656 21.34 -6.75 11.79
CA VAL A 656 20.39 -7.80 12.16
C VAL A 656 20.47 -8.93 11.14
N MET A 657 20.76 -10.14 11.61
CA MET A 657 20.75 -11.37 10.82
C MET A 657 19.51 -12.18 11.13
N LEU A 658 18.72 -12.46 10.13
CA LEU A 658 17.52 -13.29 10.21
C LEU A 658 17.78 -14.67 9.58
N SER A 659 18.48 -15.54 10.32
CA SER A 659 18.68 -16.94 9.99
C SER A 659 17.39 -17.72 10.23
N ALA A 660 16.34 -17.37 9.49
CA ALA A 660 15.00 -17.92 9.63
C ALA A 660 14.28 -17.92 8.26
N CYS A 661 13.36 -18.86 8.08
CA CYS A 661 12.65 -19.03 6.82
C CYS A 661 11.73 -17.85 6.49
N GLU A 662 11.65 -17.47 5.21
CA GLU A 662 10.67 -16.50 4.68
C GLU A 662 10.72 -15.10 5.34
N THR A 663 11.83 -14.75 5.98
CA THR A 663 11.95 -13.49 6.72
C THR A 663 12.14 -12.27 5.82
N GLY A 664 12.53 -12.46 4.57
CA GLY A 664 12.65 -11.41 3.56
C GLY A 664 11.38 -11.20 2.72
N LEU A 665 10.30 -11.95 2.97
CA LEU A 665 9.05 -11.79 2.26
C LEU A 665 8.34 -10.50 2.68
N ILE A 666 7.59 -9.93 1.73
CA ILE A 666 6.80 -8.72 1.90
C ILE A 666 5.35 -8.96 1.52
N ASP A 667 4.49 -7.99 1.81
CA ASP A 667 3.09 -8.01 1.38
C ASP A 667 2.96 -7.93 -0.15
N LEU A 668 2.52 -9.04 -0.75
CA LEU A 668 2.28 -9.14 -2.20
C LEU A 668 0.81 -8.88 -2.59
N ASN A 669 -0.08 -8.74 -1.62
CA ASN A 669 -1.49 -8.47 -1.88
C ASN A 669 -1.75 -6.99 -2.14
N SER A 670 -0.81 -6.13 -1.77
CA SER A 670 -0.88 -4.71 -2.04
C SER A 670 -0.50 -4.43 -3.50
N ILE A 671 -1.34 -3.69 -4.22
CA ILE A 671 -1.03 -3.16 -5.55
C ILE A 671 -0.09 -1.95 -5.44
N SER A 672 -0.06 -1.29 -4.29
CA SER A 672 0.95 -0.28 -3.95
C SER A 672 2.23 -0.97 -3.49
N ASP A 673 3.40 -0.44 -3.89
CA ASP A 673 4.71 -1.00 -3.55
C ASP A 673 5.06 -0.73 -2.08
N GLU A 674 4.51 -1.55 -1.19
CA GLU A 674 4.68 -1.43 0.26
C GLU A 674 5.65 -2.50 0.77
N TYR A 675 6.83 -2.05 1.20
CA TYR A 675 7.84 -2.95 1.77
C TYR A 675 7.51 -3.30 3.22
N ILE A 676 6.43 -4.07 3.44
CA ILE A 676 5.95 -4.49 4.76
C ILE A 676 6.36 -5.94 5.00
N GLY A 677 7.40 -6.12 5.79
CA GLY A 677 7.96 -7.42 6.16
C GLY A 677 8.91 -7.27 7.33
N LEU A 678 9.41 -8.38 7.86
CA LEU A 678 10.33 -8.36 9.02
C LEU A 678 11.54 -7.44 8.82
N PRO A 679 12.19 -7.38 7.63
CA PRO A 679 13.33 -6.48 7.44
C PRO A 679 12.98 -5.02 7.64
N SER A 680 11.80 -4.56 7.15
CA SER A 680 11.37 -3.17 7.37
C SER A 680 11.22 -2.85 8.85
N GLY A 681 10.70 -3.78 9.65
CA GLY A 681 10.59 -3.62 11.10
C GLY A 681 11.94 -3.32 11.75
N PHE A 682 12.95 -4.10 11.44
CA PHE A 682 14.29 -3.93 12.00
C PHE A 682 15.00 -2.67 11.46
N LEU A 683 14.81 -2.33 10.19
CA LEU A 683 15.30 -1.06 9.64
C LEU A 683 14.66 0.13 10.37
N PHE A 684 13.35 0.16 10.56
CA PHE A 684 12.66 1.23 11.31
C PHE A 684 13.02 1.23 12.80
N ALA A 685 13.27 0.04 13.38
CA ALA A 685 13.72 -0.05 14.77
C ALA A 685 15.13 0.53 15.00
N GLY A 686 15.90 0.82 13.95
CA GLY A 686 17.18 1.53 14.03
C GLY A 686 18.38 0.77 13.48
N SER A 687 18.28 -0.49 13.06
CA SER A 687 19.37 -1.20 12.41
C SER A 687 19.65 -0.61 11.02
N PRO A 688 20.89 -0.27 10.66
CA PRO A 688 21.21 0.21 9.31
C PRO A 688 21.20 -0.91 8.27
N SER A 689 21.40 -2.17 8.67
CA SER A 689 21.45 -3.32 7.77
C SER A 689 20.71 -4.52 8.33
N VAL A 690 20.01 -5.22 7.45
CA VAL A 690 19.32 -6.48 7.75
C VAL A 690 19.67 -7.51 6.68
N VAL A 691 20.05 -8.70 7.08
CA VAL A 691 20.19 -9.86 6.19
C VAL A 691 19.04 -10.81 6.46
N SER A 692 18.30 -11.18 5.42
CA SER A 692 17.07 -11.98 5.52
C SER A 692 16.92 -12.96 4.38
N SER A 693 16.02 -13.95 4.52
CA SER A 693 15.82 -15.01 3.54
C SER A 693 14.52 -14.85 2.73
N LEU A 694 14.57 -15.09 1.42
CA LEU A 694 13.46 -14.97 0.48
C LEU A 694 12.53 -16.20 0.43
N TRP A 695 12.98 -17.34 0.96
CA TRP A 695 12.23 -18.60 0.96
C TRP A 695 12.56 -19.47 2.16
N LYS A 696 11.94 -20.65 2.23
CA LYS A 696 12.28 -21.69 3.22
C LYS A 696 13.65 -22.26 2.93
N VAL A 697 14.65 -21.83 3.70
CA VAL A 697 16.04 -22.19 3.52
C VAL A 697 16.36 -23.57 4.12
N ASN A 698 17.36 -24.22 3.56
CA ASN A 698 17.85 -25.49 4.08
C ASN A 698 18.77 -25.26 5.29
N ASP A 699 18.46 -25.85 6.44
CA ASP A 699 19.14 -25.65 7.73
C ASP A 699 20.66 -25.87 7.65
N LEU A 700 21.13 -26.95 6.97
CA LEU A 700 22.55 -27.24 6.81
C LEU A 700 23.27 -26.19 5.96
N SER A 701 22.77 -25.91 4.74
CA SER A 701 23.41 -24.94 3.84
C SER A 701 23.40 -23.54 4.44
N THR A 702 22.37 -23.18 5.18
CA THR A 702 22.27 -21.91 5.90
C THR A 702 23.34 -21.77 6.96
N ALA A 703 23.52 -22.79 7.80
CA ALA A 703 24.57 -22.76 8.82
C ALA A 703 25.97 -22.53 8.22
N PHE A 704 26.33 -23.26 7.15
CA PHE A 704 27.63 -23.09 6.48
C PHE A 704 27.76 -21.73 5.79
N LEU A 705 26.70 -21.27 5.12
CA LEU A 705 26.66 -19.94 4.49
C LEU A 705 26.93 -18.83 5.53
N LEU A 706 26.19 -18.86 6.64
CA LEU A 706 26.27 -17.79 7.64
C LEU A 706 27.54 -17.86 8.48
N ILE A 707 28.07 -19.05 8.78
CA ILE A 707 29.41 -19.19 9.38
C ILE A 707 30.43 -18.53 8.45
N LYS A 708 30.41 -18.83 7.15
CA LYS A 708 31.33 -18.22 6.18
C LYS A 708 31.14 -16.73 6.05
N PHE A 709 29.91 -16.24 6.07
CA PHE A 709 29.60 -14.82 6.07
C PHE A 709 30.27 -14.11 7.24
N TYR A 710 30.08 -14.58 8.47
CA TYR A 710 30.69 -13.98 9.67
C TYR A 710 32.22 -14.11 9.72
N GLU A 711 32.80 -15.17 9.18
CA GLU A 711 34.24 -15.33 9.06
C GLU A 711 34.89 -14.29 8.14
N THR A 712 34.14 -13.87 7.09
CA THR A 712 34.62 -12.90 6.10
C THR A 712 34.19 -11.48 6.38
N LEU A 713 33.27 -11.27 7.32
CA LEU A 713 32.73 -9.98 7.68
C LEU A 713 33.77 -9.17 8.48
N PRO A 714 34.17 -7.96 8.02
CA PRO A 714 35.08 -7.09 8.79
C PRO A 714 34.45 -6.71 10.15
N LYS A 715 35.32 -6.48 11.16
CA LYS A 715 34.84 -6.02 12.48
C LYS A 715 34.24 -4.61 12.42
N ASN A 716 34.71 -3.78 11.50
CA ASN A 716 34.18 -2.44 11.23
C ASN A 716 33.74 -2.35 9.77
N PRO A 717 32.60 -2.94 9.41
CA PRO A 717 32.15 -2.96 8.03
C PRO A 717 31.79 -1.56 7.55
N GLN A 718 32.38 -1.15 6.44
CA GLN A 718 32.11 0.10 5.75
C GLN A 718 30.92 -0.06 4.80
N LYS A 719 30.59 1.03 4.07
CA LYS A 719 29.50 1.07 3.09
C LYS A 719 29.54 -0.16 2.16
N GLY A 720 28.48 -0.95 2.15
CA GLY A 720 28.27 -2.09 1.27
C GLY A 720 29.07 -3.35 1.64
N GLU A 721 29.96 -3.35 2.64
CA GLU A 721 30.80 -4.51 2.99
C GLU A 721 30.00 -5.69 3.56
N ILE A 722 28.83 -5.44 4.15
CA ILE A 722 27.90 -6.50 4.57
C ILE A 722 27.38 -7.27 3.34
N ALA A 723 26.99 -6.56 2.30
CA ALA A 723 26.54 -7.18 1.05
C ALA A 723 27.69 -7.93 0.33
N VAL A 724 28.90 -7.36 0.32
CA VAL A 724 30.10 -8.02 -0.23
C VAL A 724 30.44 -9.29 0.55
N SER A 725 30.36 -9.26 1.87
CA SER A 725 30.62 -10.46 2.71
C SER A 725 29.56 -11.55 2.44
N LEU A 726 28.29 -11.17 2.25
CA LEU A 726 27.24 -12.11 1.87
C LEU A 726 27.50 -12.71 0.48
N LYS A 727 27.82 -11.87 -0.53
CA LYS A 727 28.19 -12.31 -1.88
C LYS A 727 29.34 -13.32 -1.83
N ASN A 728 30.39 -13.03 -1.06
CA ASN A 728 31.56 -13.91 -0.93
C ASN A 728 31.19 -15.26 -0.32
N ALA A 729 30.35 -15.26 0.71
CA ALA A 729 29.85 -16.48 1.34
C ALA A 729 28.94 -17.30 0.38
N GLN A 730 28.07 -16.63 -0.35
CA GLN A 730 27.21 -17.24 -1.37
C GLN A 730 28.05 -17.89 -2.50
N LYS A 731 29.03 -17.15 -3.01
CA LYS A 731 29.95 -17.66 -4.05
C LYS A 731 30.77 -18.84 -3.56
N TRP A 732 31.30 -18.77 -2.32
CA TRP A 732 32.01 -19.89 -1.69
C TRP A 732 31.11 -21.13 -1.61
N LEU A 733 29.86 -20.98 -1.10
CA LEU A 733 28.95 -22.12 -0.98
C LEU A 733 28.55 -22.70 -2.34
N GLN A 734 28.27 -21.86 -3.34
CA GLN A 734 27.92 -22.24 -4.72
C GLN A 734 29.02 -23.10 -5.35
N THR A 735 30.29 -22.80 -5.08
CA THR A 735 31.44 -23.45 -5.69
C THR A 735 32.09 -24.50 -4.80
N LEU A 736 31.57 -24.73 -3.58
CA LEU A 736 32.09 -25.68 -2.62
C LEU A 736 32.00 -27.10 -3.19
N THR A 737 33.18 -27.78 -3.31
CA THR A 737 33.22 -29.19 -3.72
C THR A 737 32.84 -30.07 -2.55
N LEU A 738 32.48 -31.33 -2.84
CA LEU A 738 32.21 -32.31 -1.78
C LEU A 738 33.41 -32.53 -0.86
N ASP A 739 34.63 -32.63 -1.41
CA ASP A 739 35.86 -32.81 -0.62
C ASP A 739 36.10 -31.61 0.32
N GLN A 740 35.89 -30.39 -0.15
CA GLN A 740 35.99 -29.18 0.67
C GLN A 740 34.89 -29.13 1.75
N PHE A 741 33.68 -29.58 1.44
CA PHE A 741 32.62 -29.71 2.42
C PHE A 741 32.96 -30.69 3.53
N GLU A 742 33.55 -31.84 3.22
CA GLU A 742 34.03 -32.82 4.22
C GLU A 742 35.16 -32.21 5.09
N GLN A 743 36.07 -31.42 4.49
CA GLN A 743 37.13 -30.70 5.25
C GLN A 743 36.52 -29.71 6.24
N GLU A 744 35.46 -28.98 5.84
CA GLU A 744 34.76 -28.07 6.77
C GLU A 744 34.05 -28.85 7.89
N LEU A 745 33.46 -30.01 7.60
CA LEU A 745 32.89 -30.87 8.63
C LEU A 745 33.96 -31.36 9.63
N GLU A 746 35.14 -31.73 9.15
CA GLU A 746 36.28 -32.12 10.00
C GLU A 746 36.78 -30.94 10.84
N ARG A 747 36.83 -29.75 10.26
CA ARG A 747 37.19 -28.50 10.97
C ARG A 747 36.27 -28.24 12.16
N PHE A 748 34.98 -28.53 12.04
CA PHE A 748 33.98 -28.32 13.09
C PHE A 748 33.66 -29.61 13.90
N GLN A 749 34.49 -30.66 13.78
CA GLN A 749 34.21 -31.96 14.39
C GLN A 749 33.95 -31.89 15.90
N LEU A 750 34.70 -31.09 16.63
CA LEU A 750 34.53 -30.96 18.10
C LEU A 750 33.17 -30.37 18.48
N GLN A 751 32.69 -29.34 17.73
CA GLN A 751 31.39 -28.70 17.93
C GLN A 751 30.26 -29.65 17.51
N LEU A 752 30.46 -30.34 16.38
CA LEU A 752 29.52 -31.36 15.89
C LEU A 752 29.34 -32.51 16.87
N ASP A 753 30.45 -33.06 17.42
CA ASP A 753 30.39 -34.15 18.42
C ASP A 753 29.64 -33.68 19.67
N LYS A 754 29.88 -32.47 20.15
CA LYS A 754 29.16 -31.89 21.30
C LYS A 754 27.66 -31.81 21.02
N ILE A 755 27.28 -31.32 19.87
CA ILE A 755 25.89 -31.13 19.45
C ILE A 755 25.23 -32.51 19.26
N ILE A 756 25.89 -33.45 18.54
CA ILE A 756 25.38 -34.77 18.28
C ILE A 756 25.14 -35.54 19.59
N ASN A 757 26.04 -35.38 20.57
CA ASN A 757 25.86 -35.99 21.90
C ASN A 757 24.69 -35.43 22.69
N GLN A 758 24.30 -34.17 22.43
CA GLN A 758 23.15 -33.53 23.05
C GLN A 758 21.83 -33.84 22.29
N LEU A 759 21.91 -34.35 21.05
CA LEU A 759 20.74 -34.75 20.28
C LEU A 759 20.12 -36.01 20.90
N GLY A 760 18.83 -35.95 21.17
CA GLY A 760 18.05 -37.15 21.57
C GLY A 760 18.04 -38.22 20.45
N GLY A 761 17.79 -39.47 20.82
CA GLY A 761 17.92 -40.64 19.91
C GLY A 761 17.13 -40.53 18.59
N GLY A 762 16.02 -39.75 18.57
CA GLY A 762 15.22 -39.52 17.35
C GLY A 762 15.80 -38.52 16.37
N LYS A 763 16.69 -37.60 16.81
CA LYS A 763 17.23 -36.51 15.95
C LYS A 763 18.53 -36.92 15.23
N ARG A 764 19.29 -37.83 15.82
CA ARG A 764 20.55 -38.34 15.24
C ARG A 764 20.38 -38.96 13.85
N PRO A 765 19.38 -39.81 13.61
CA PRO A 765 19.13 -40.35 12.27
C PRO A 765 18.82 -39.26 11.23
N ILE A 766 18.05 -38.22 11.60
CA ILE A 766 17.68 -37.10 10.70
C ILE A 766 18.95 -36.31 10.34
N PHE A 767 19.81 -36.02 11.31
CA PHE A 767 21.10 -35.36 11.08
C PHE A 767 21.97 -36.13 10.08
N ASN A 768 22.13 -37.45 10.29
CA ASN A 768 22.91 -38.31 9.41
C ASN A 768 22.31 -38.43 8.01
N GLU A 769 20.97 -38.47 7.90
CA GLU A 769 20.30 -38.52 6.60
C GLU A 769 20.48 -37.18 5.83
N SER A 770 20.46 -36.04 6.51
CA SER A 770 20.74 -34.75 5.88
C SER A 770 22.14 -34.72 5.28
N LEU A 771 23.17 -35.18 6.01
CA LEU A 771 24.54 -35.27 5.48
C LEU A 771 24.65 -36.25 4.32
N LYS A 772 23.98 -37.40 4.41
CA LYS A 772 23.96 -38.41 3.34
C LYS A 772 23.35 -37.86 2.04
N GLN A 773 22.25 -37.09 2.13
CA GLN A 773 21.63 -36.48 0.96
C GLN A 773 22.56 -35.45 0.29
N ILE A 774 23.32 -34.66 1.07
CA ILE A 774 24.32 -33.74 0.51
C ILE A 774 25.45 -34.52 -0.20
N ARG A 775 25.95 -35.56 0.40
CA ARG A 775 27.01 -36.42 -0.17
C ARG A 775 26.64 -37.10 -1.50
N GLN A 776 25.36 -37.21 -1.79
CA GLN A 776 24.88 -37.76 -3.08
C GLN A 776 24.92 -36.73 -4.23
N ARG A 777 25.13 -35.42 -3.95
CA ARG A 777 25.10 -34.33 -4.92
C ARG A 777 26.52 -33.93 -5.37
N GLN A 778 27.17 -34.76 -6.15
CA GLN A 778 28.52 -34.51 -6.65
C GLN A 778 28.54 -33.77 -7.98
N PRO A 779 29.61 -33.01 -8.35
CA PRO A 779 30.73 -32.67 -7.47
C PRO A 779 30.49 -31.44 -6.58
N TYR A 780 29.44 -30.62 -6.84
CA TYR A 780 29.11 -29.36 -6.17
C TYR A 780 27.75 -29.46 -5.47
N PRO A 781 27.73 -29.90 -4.19
CA PRO A 781 26.48 -30.23 -3.51
C PRO A 781 25.51 -29.08 -3.32
N PHE A 782 26.00 -27.84 -3.35
CA PHE A 782 25.22 -26.60 -3.15
C PHE A 782 25.13 -25.72 -4.40
N LYS A 783 25.39 -26.28 -5.61
CA LYS A 783 25.37 -25.51 -6.86
C LYS A 783 24.00 -24.88 -7.16
N ASN A 784 22.89 -25.57 -6.81
CA ASN A 784 21.54 -25.07 -7.06
C ASN A 784 21.30 -23.75 -6.28
N PRO A 785 20.74 -22.70 -6.92
CA PRO A 785 20.44 -21.39 -6.28
C PRO A 785 19.65 -21.50 -4.98
N TYR A 786 18.82 -22.52 -4.82
CA TYR A 786 18.08 -22.78 -3.59
C TYR A 786 18.94 -22.75 -2.32
N TYR A 787 20.19 -23.20 -2.39
CA TYR A 787 21.07 -23.33 -1.23
C TYR A 787 21.81 -22.05 -0.85
N TRP A 788 22.02 -21.13 -1.79
CA TRP A 788 22.85 -19.96 -1.56
C TRP A 788 22.19 -18.62 -1.90
N ALA A 789 21.28 -18.56 -2.89
CA ALA A 789 20.73 -17.31 -3.38
C ALA A 789 19.55 -16.77 -2.53
N GLY A 790 19.14 -17.52 -1.50
CA GLY A 790 17.97 -17.14 -0.69
C GLY A 790 18.18 -15.94 0.21
N PHE A 791 19.42 -15.59 0.53
CA PHE A 791 19.69 -14.46 1.43
C PHE A 791 19.99 -13.17 0.68
N ILE A 792 19.43 -12.06 1.17
CA ILE A 792 19.67 -10.72 0.66
C ILE A 792 20.11 -9.79 1.81
N ALA A 793 20.98 -8.83 1.49
CA ALA A 793 21.37 -7.76 2.40
C ALA A 793 20.60 -6.49 2.03
N THR A 794 19.76 -6.02 2.96
CA THR A 794 18.90 -4.84 2.79
C THR A 794 19.38 -3.71 3.70
N GLY A 795 19.41 -2.49 3.20
CA GLY A 795 19.89 -1.30 3.92
C GLY A 795 21.36 -1.02 3.63
N PHE A 796 22.07 -0.31 4.55
CA PHE A 796 23.40 0.28 4.31
C PHE A 796 24.56 -0.61 4.74
#